data_76995929d00e9a7345a69a15c2ac970c
#
_entry.id   76995929d00e9a7345a69a15c2ac970c
#
_cell.length_a   1.000
_cell.length_b   1.000
_cell.length_c   1.000
_cell.angle_alpha   90.00
_cell.angle_beta   90.00
_cell.angle_gamma   90.00
#
_symmetry.space_group_name_H-M   'P 1'
#
loop_
_entity.id
_entity.type
_entity.pdbx_description
1 polymer ?
#
loop_
_entity_poly.entity_id
_entity_poly.type
_entity_poly.pdbx_seq_one_letter_code
_entity_poly.pdbx_strand_id
1 'polypeptide(L)'
;MPTTYPLQLSGDEAASWLNGYLSLWHPAALVLGSQPPQTSNTYDHDSPGPGYIYCVPQGPHLYQPDDWPERVIAAAAVRYSSSTDRGESVELLKTALREKGETGPLLEAPADVVRLFTGLGLGYMLVDSLFEAMDHEKLLDAAGFWTDVATALEAAATGEDFRTHLKAAAEKLQVAREQLFSGSVYWMDWTTVEPKELSAPWPESLTRGIPLTLLASGETLERLATEAPERFAELKTKIVPDLPASVDLCCGSYRDREDALMPFESQLWNLRKARQTVKDLFGVETAVYARQKSAFHPQLPSWLQHMGYRHAVLISFDSATIPSLRGTAANWPGPDGKAVDAFTRTPLPAHDPHSFFNLVYHLREAVSQDAAPTIALIHKGQPPFEAYRDLLALADLAPVLGNWIGLCRYFTDAVTGDYIGAQPADDFFADYLDDRVTNGHRPDPVGGFPRHLRLRRRLDSAFTLAALHNCLTPNLGDDETESLKKLSHVEEAIELRGVDFPATTPSPRWGEGGGASPPGEGSSSAQPLTPNPSPLRGEGDSLADSLSRCESDITKRLADRLQARSAEGRPGVMIFNTCSFARRMTVELEGFRGALPVADPIKAAEFSDGIARLVVEVPPLGYVWLPREGTAGSSPRARLKTADGLTIRNEFFEADVDSGTGGLRSFRDLRTRVTRFGQQLVYNPGSTMRATSVKVTHSGTALGEITSEGEIVSAQDEVLATFRQRFRVWMSRPVLELRIELDVKHQPSGYPWHGYYGTRFGWRDERGVLFRGVNGQNSQTGYTRPVSPDYLEVRFGAERSFLFTGGLPFLQRNGSRMADVILVPEGEQTRSFELLLALDRELPMQTAIGWVTPNPVIATEKGPPAAGASNWLAHVDMPSLILTSLRPCEASEGMNRAVVGQFMESAGFGGSAELRFARDPVQASLVDGMGYPMQPLTMNGDAIPLDFSAGETLRVKAEWA
;
A
#
# COMPACT_ATOMS: atom_id res chain seq x y z
N MET A 1 10.79 -43.49 -1.10
CA MET A 1 11.17 -42.15 -1.55
C MET A 1 12.63 -42.21 -1.96
N PRO A 2 13.02 -41.68 -3.11
CA PRO A 2 14.43 -41.44 -3.33
C PRO A 2 14.89 -40.45 -2.27
N THR A 3 15.82 -40.87 -1.45
CA THR A 3 16.43 -40.03 -0.39
C THR A 3 17.27 -38.85 -0.92
N THR A 4 17.31 -38.66 -2.23
CA THR A 4 18.03 -37.60 -2.90
C THR A 4 17.11 -36.40 -3.19
N TYR A 5 17.19 -35.40 -2.32
CA TYR A 5 16.74 -34.02 -2.50
C TYR A 5 15.42 -33.81 -3.24
N PRO A 6 14.29 -33.75 -2.53
CA PRO A 6 12.96 -33.50 -3.11
C PRO A 6 12.84 -32.18 -3.89
N LEU A 7 13.75 -31.25 -3.68
CA LEU A 7 13.82 -29.93 -4.36
C LEU A 7 14.29 -29.99 -5.83
N GLN A 8 14.63 -31.17 -6.36
CA GLN A 8 15.17 -31.31 -7.73
C GLN A 8 14.19 -31.85 -8.76
N LEU A 9 12.99 -32.29 -8.33
CA LEU A 9 11.96 -32.73 -9.27
C LEU A 9 11.28 -31.54 -9.91
N SER A 10 10.97 -31.62 -11.21
CA SER A 10 10.05 -30.71 -11.86
C SER A 10 8.62 -30.86 -11.34
N GLY A 11 7.72 -29.91 -11.62
CA GLY A 11 6.32 -30.02 -11.24
C GLY A 11 5.64 -31.26 -11.80
N ASP A 12 5.97 -31.60 -13.05
CA ASP A 12 5.43 -32.80 -13.73
C ASP A 12 5.93 -34.11 -13.09
N GLU A 13 7.19 -34.16 -12.70
CA GLU A 13 7.77 -35.32 -12.00
C GLU A 13 7.16 -35.51 -10.62
N ALA A 14 6.98 -34.41 -9.86
CA ALA A 14 6.33 -34.43 -8.55
C ALA A 14 4.86 -34.88 -8.67
N ALA A 15 4.13 -34.37 -9.69
CA ALA A 15 2.76 -34.77 -9.98
C ALA A 15 2.67 -36.26 -10.33
N SER A 16 3.52 -36.71 -11.25
CA SER A 16 3.54 -38.12 -11.67
C SER A 16 3.87 -39.04 -10.50
N TRP A 17 4.82 -38.68 -9.65
CA TRP A 17 5.20 -39.46 -8.47
C TRP A 17 4.04 -39.61 -7.47
N LEU A 18 3.41 -38.47 -7.10
CA LEU A 18 2.27 -38.46 -6.17
C LEU A 18 1.06 -39.21 -6.74
N ASN A 19 0.73 -38.96 -8.00
CA ASN A 19 -0.36 -39.65 -8.68
C ASN A 19 -0.11 -41.14 -8.78
N GLY A 20 1.12 -41.57 -9.04
CA GLY A 20 1.52 -42.99 -9.07
C GLY A 20 1.38 -43.66 -7.72
N TYR A 21 1.94 -43.06 -6.67
CA TYR A 21 1.84 -43.57 -5.33
C TYR A 21 0.37 -43.69 -4.86
N LEU A 22 -0.40 -42.62 -5.04
CA LEU A 22 -1.80 -42.59 -4.58
C LEU A 22 -2.72 -43.46 -5.47
N SER A 23 -2.38 -43.74 -6.74
CA SER A 23 -3.14 -44.69 -7.56
C SER A 23 -2.98 -46.11 -7.06
N LEU A 24 -1.88 -46.52 -6.41
CA LEU A 24 -1.73 -47.80 -5.73
C LEU A 24 -2.69 -47.98 -4.53
N TRP A 25 -3.26 -46.87 -4.02
CA TRP A 25 -4.32 -46.90 -3.00
C TRP A 25 -5.73 -47.09 -3.60
N HIS A 26 -5.81 -47.31 -4.89
CA HIS A 26 -7.10 -47.74 -5.50
C HIS A 26 -7.54 -49.10 -4.93
N PRO A 27 -8.81 -49.27 -4.51
CA PRO A 27 -9.29 -50.50 -3.90
C PRO A 27 -8.94 -51.79 -4.67
N ALA A 28 -8.95 -51.73 -6.01
CA ALA A 28 -8.60 -52.87 -6.85
C ALA A 28 -7.13 -53.29 -6.74
N ALA A 29 -6.23 -52.40 -6.44
CA ALA A 29 -4.81 -52.72 -6.21
C ALA A 29 -4.59 -53.22 -4.77
N LEU A 30 -5.24 -52.55 -3.80
CA LEU A 30 -5.09 -52.89 -2.38
C LEU A 30 -5.60 -54.30 -2.05
N VAL A 31 -6.69 -54.75 -2.68
CA VAL A 31 -7.25 -56.10 -2.42
C VAL A 31 -6.28 -57.22 -2.80
N LEU A 32 -5.33 -56.98 -3.69
CA LEU A 32 -4.28 -57.93 -4.07
C LEU A 32 -3.06 -57.89 -3.16
N GLY A 33 -2.97 -56.88 -2.30
CA GLY A 33 -1.86 -56.64 -1.38
C GLY A 33 -2.07 -57.29 -0.01
N SER A 34 -0.99 -57.44 0.73
CA SER A 34 -0.99 -57.90 2.13
C SER A 34 -0.42 -56.82 3.08
N GLN A 35 -0.09 -55.66 2.55
CA GLN A 35 0.50 -54.53 3.28
C GLN A 35 0.28 -53.22 2.50
N PRO A 36 0.38 -52.05 3.15
CA PRO A 36 0.28 -50.77 2.47
C PRO A 36 1.31 -50.62 1.34
N PRO A 37 0.99 -49.87 0.26
CA PRO A 37 1.94 -49.50 -0.77
C PRO A 37 3.20 -48.87 -0.19
N GLN A 38 4.37 -49.28 -0.66
CA GLN A 38 5.67 -48.80 -0.19
C GLN A 38 6.42 -48.07 -1.29
N THR A 39 7.27 -47.18 -0.88
CA THR A 39 8.28 -46.55 -1.76
C THR A 39 9.55 -47.37 -1.70
N SER A 40 10.16 -47.74 -2.84
CA SER A 40 11.40 -48.44 -2.87
C SER A 40 12.53 -47.57 -3.43
N ASN A 41 13.73 -47.74 -2.85
CA ASN A 41 14.92 -47.16 -3.40
C ASN A 41 15.33 -47.87 -4.69
N THR A 42 15.89 -47.13 -5.64
CA THR A 42 16.35 -47.63 -6.94
C THR A 42 17.31 -48.82 -6.87
N TYR A 43 17.98 -49.02 -5.73
CA TYR A 43 18.98 -50.11 -5.53
C TYR A 43 18.33 -51.46 -5.20
N ASP A 44 17.08 -51.51 -4.83
CA ASP A 44 16.33 -52.73 -4.49
C ASP A 44 15.69 -53.42 -5.70
N HIS A 45 15.94 -52.94 -6.93
CA HIS A 45 15.31 -53.42 -8.16
C HIS A 45 15.95 -54.63 -8.80
N ASP A 46 16.99 -55.20 -8.18
CA ASP A 46 17.71 -56.34 -8.79
C ASP A 46 16.90 -57.61 -8.91
N SER A 47 15.79 -57.72 -8.16
CA SER A 47 14.97 -58.94 -8.20
C SER A 47 13.47 -58.61 -8.01
N PRO A 48 12.73 -58.29 -9.10
CA PRO A 48 11.28 -58.09 -9.01
C PRO A 48 10.59 -59.37 -8.50
N GLY A 49 9.70 -59.22 -7.49
CA GLY A 49 8.96 -60.31 -6.89
C GLY A 49 7.67 -60.69 -7.66
N PRO A 50 7.29 -61.95 -7.70
CA PRO A 50 6.01 -62.35 -8.27
C PRO A 50 4.84 -61.82 -7.42
N GLY A 51 3.75 -61.37 -8.10
CA GLY A 51 2.55 -60.84 -7.43
C GLY A 51 2.66 -59.38 -6.98
N TYR A 52 3.80 -58.69 -7.25
CA TYR A 52 3.90 -57.24 -6.93
C TYR A 52 3.30 -56.40 -8.04
N ILE A 53 2.82 -55.20 -7.66
CA ILE A 53 2.41 -54.12 -8.55
C ILE A 53 3.45 -53.01 -8.46
N TYR A 54 4.12 -52.68 -9.58
CA TYR A 54 5.12 -51.63 -9.66
C TYR A 54 4.57 -50.45 -10.43
N CYS A 55 4.51 -49.30 -9.76
CA CYS A 55 4.28 -48.00 -10.40
C CYS A 55 5.61 -47.30 -10.69
N VAL A 56 5.81 -46.90 -11.93
CA VAL A 56 7.02 -46.17 -12.38
C VAL A 56 6.61 -44.77 -12.76
N PRO A 57 6.96 -43.73 -11.96
CA PRO A 57 6.66 -42.36 -12.29
C PRO A 57 7.30 -41.92 -13.61
N GLN A 58 6.66 -40.98 -14.32
CA GLN A 58 7.31 -40.28 -15.43
C GLN A 58 8.37 -39.35 -14.86
N GLY A 59 9.58 -39.39 -15.41
CA GLY A 59 10.69 -38.53 -14.97
C GLY A 59 12.04 -39.23 -15.19
N PRO A 60 13.12 -38.70 -14.65
CA PRO A 60 14.43 -39.25 -14.90
C PRO A 60 14.49 -40.69 -14.39
N HIS A 61 14.49 -41.63 -15.33
CA HIS A 61 14.74 -43.04 -15.08
C HIS A 61 16.20 -43.31 -14.64
N LEU A 62 16.71 -42.43 -13.81
CA LEU A 62 18.13 -42.23 -13.56
C LEU A 62 18.86 -43.44 -13.00
N TYR A 63 18.15 -44.49 -12.58
CA TYR A 63 18.80 -45.66 -11.95
C TYR A 63 18.05 -46.97 -12.19
N GLN A 64 17.15 -47.03 -13.17
CA GLN A 64 16.48 -48.26 -13.53
C GLN A 64 17.38 -49.00 -14.57
N PRO A 65 17.77 -50.26 -14.31
CA PRO A 65 18.44 -51.04 -15.30
C PRO A 65 17.63 -51.16 -16.60
N ASP A 66 18.24 -51.10 -17.76
CA ASP A 66 17.57 -51.17 -19.07
C ASP A 66 16.70 -52.41 -19.23
N ASP A 67 17.11 -53.53 -18.64
CA ASP A 67 16.41 -54.81 -18.67
C ASP A 67 15.38 -55.01 -17.54
N TRP A 68 15.20 -54.00 -16.69
CA TRP A 68 14.26 -54.12 -15.55
C TRP A 68 12.80 -54.35 -15.97
N PRO A 69 12.23 -53.68 -17.02
CA PRO A 69 10.91 -54.02 -17.51
C PRO A 69 10.73 -55.47 -17.89
N GLU A 70 11.75 -56.08 -18.51
CA GLU A 70 11.73 -57.47 -18.91
C GLU A 70 11.78 -58.42 -17.70
N ARG A 71 12.58 -58.05 -16.70
CA ARG A 71 12.66 -58.81 -15.42
C ARG A 71 11.33 -58.80 -14.66
N VAL A 72 10.64 -57.64 -14.63
CA VAL A 72 9.31 -57.53 -14.02
C VAL A 72 8.28 -58.42 -14.70
N ILE A 73 8.29 -58.48 -16.03
CA ILE A 73 7.43 -59.35 -16.82
C ILE A 73 7.74 -60.85 -16.55
N ALA A 74 9.04 -61.20 -16.55
CA ALA A 74 9.51 -62.55 -16.26
C ALA A 74 9.15 -63.03 -14.84
N ALA A 75 9.12 -62.12 -13.86
CA ALA A 75 8.67 -62.36 -12.51
C ALA A 75 7.13 -62.49 -12.36
N ALA A 76 6.36 -62.34 -13.44
CA ALA A 76 4.90 -62.27 -13.44
C ALA A 76 4.32 -61.14 -12.61
N ALA A 77 5.09 -60.07 -12.32
CA ALA A 77 4.64 -58.85 -11.65
C ALA A 77 3.82 -57.92 -12.59
N VAL A 78 3.04 -57.03 -12.02
CA VAL A 78 2.31 -55.99 -12.74
C VAL A 78 3.21 -54.72 -12.81
N ARG A 79 3.25 -54.07 -13.98
CA ARG A 79 3.97 -52.79 -14.15
C ARG A 79 3.09 -51.84 -14.91
N TYR A 80 3.03 -50.60 -14.43
CA TYR A 80 2.46 -49.45 -15.17
C TYR A 80 3.27 -48.19 -14.92
N SER A 81 3.13 -47.23 -15.80
CA SER A 81 3.73 -45.89 -15.61
C SER A 81 2.63 -44.92 -15.19
N SER A 82 2.92 -44.06 -14.19
CA SER A 82 1.98 -43.01 -13.82
C SER A 82 2.10 -41.80 -14.74
N SER A 83 1.06 -40.96 -14.75
CA SER A 83 0.93 -39.73 -15.49
C SER A 83 0.90 -38.52 -14.54
N THR A 84 1.04 -37.33 -15.10
CA THR A 84 0.77 -36.05 -14.38
C THR A 84 -0.72 -35.88 -14.04
N ASP A 85 -1.61 -36.65 -14.72
CA ASP A 85 -3.04 -36.70 -14.42
C ASP A 85 -3.37 -37.95 -13.59
N ARG A 86 -4.14 -37.76 -12.50
CA ARG A 86 -4.54 -38.85 -11.60
C ARG A 86 -5.50 -39.80 -12.26
N GLY A 87 -6.46 -39.32 -13.04
CA GLY A 87 -7.44 -40.17 -13.73
C GLY A 87 -6.75 -41.08 -14.74
N GLU A 88 -5.81 -40.55 -15.51
CA GLU A 88 -4.99 -41.32 -16.45
C GLU A 88 -4.15 -42.38 -15.71
N SER A 89 -3.51 -42.01 -14.60
CA SER A 89 -2.72 -42.95 -13.78
C SER A 89 -3.58 -44.14 -13.26
N VAL A 90 -4.81 -43.86 -12.83
CA VAL A 90 -5.75 -44.88 -12.38
C VAL A 90 -6.18 -45.77 -13.53
N GLU A 91 -6.48 -45.24 -14.73
CA GLU A 91 -6.85 -46.05 -15.89
C GLU A 91 -5.70 -46.93 -16.41
N LEU A 92 -4.45 -46.41 -16.35
CA LEU A 92 -3.26 -47.22 -16.64
C LEU A 92 -3.10 -48.40 -15.66
N LEU A 93 -3.30 -48.12 -14.35
CA LEU A 93 -3.32 -49.18 -13.35
C LEU A 93 -4.41 -50.21 -13.64
N LYS A 94 -5.67 -49.80 -13.88
CA LYS A 94 -6.80 -50.68 -14.18
C LYS A 94 -6.54 -51.56 -15.44
N THR A 95 -5.94 -50.94 -16.47
CA THR A 95 -5.55 -51.63 -17.69
C THR A 95 -4.54 -52.77 -17.38
N ALA A 96 -3.48 -52.42 -16.65
CA ALA A 96 -2.46 -53.40 -16.25
C ALA A 96 -3.04 -54.53 -15.37
N LEU A 97 -4.02 -54.25 -14.52
CA LEU A 97 -4.72 -55.23 -13.72
C LEU A 97 -5.61 -56.14 -14.59
N ARG A 98 -6.37 -55.57 -15.55
CA ARG A 98 -7.19 -56.33 -16.50
C ARG A 98 -6.36 -57.31 -17.35
N GLU A 99 -5.18 -56.87 -17.81
CA GLU A 99 -4.23 -57.71 -18.57
C GLU A 99 -3.73 -58.91 -17.75
N LYS A 100 -3.75 -58.82 -16.44
CA LYS A 100 -3.44 -59.94 -15.52
C LYS A 100 -4.65 -60.76 -15.14
N GLY A 101 -5.83 -60.47 -15.70
CA GLY A 101 -7.04 -61.23 -15.48
C GLY A 101 -7.87 -60.79 -14.29
N GLU A 102 -7.59 -59.68 -13.70
CA GLU A 102 -8.39 -59.13 -12.59
C GLU A 102 -9.73 -58.60 -13.10
N THR A 103 -10.85 -59.11 -12.53
CA THR A 103 -12.22 -58.74 -12.91
C THR A 103 -13.12 -58.48 -11.69
N GLY A 104 -12.53 -58.24 -10.51
CA GLY A 104 -13.27 -58.01 -9.27
C GLY A 104 -14.13 -56.73 -9.27
N PRO A 105 -15.17 -56.68 -8.40
CA PRO A 105 -16.09 -55.53 -8.36
C PRO A 105 -15.40 -54.21 -7.98
N LEU A 106 -14.27 -54.27 -7.29
CA LEU A 106 -13.51 -53.08 -6.89
C LEU A 106 -12.75 -52.42 -8.03
N LEU A 107 -12.63 -53.09 -9.21
CA LEU A 107 -11.99 -52.50 -10.38
C LEU A 107 -12.72 -51.24 -10.88
N GLU A 108 -14.05 -51.25 -10.76
CA GLU A 108 -14.92 -50.12 -11.16
C GLU A 108 -15.55 -49.46 -9.91
N ALA A 109 -14.79 -49.42 -8.80
CA ALA A 109 -15.23 -48.71 -7.59
C ALA A 109 -15.63 -47.26 -7.87
N PRO A 110 -16.73 -46.75 -7.27
CA PRO A 110 -17.16 -45.36 -7.42
C PRO A 110 -16.07 -44.39 -7.01
N ALA A 111 -16.03 -43.25 -7.67
CA ALA A 111 -14.97 -42.23 -7.46
C ALA A 111 -14.89 -41.69 -6.02
N ASP A 112 -16.02 -41.62 -5.30
CA ASP A 112 -16.08 -41.23 -3.89
C ASP A 112 -15.48 -42.31 -2.97
N VAL A 113 -15.66 -43.57 -3.29
CA VAL A 113 -15.01 -44.70 -2.60
C VAL A 113 -13.50 -44.63 -2.81
N VAL A 114 -13.07 -44.57 -4.08
CA VAL A 114 -11.63 -44.46 -4.42
C VAL A 114 -10.98 -43.32 -3.67
N ARG A 115 -11.64 -42.15 -3.61
CA ARG A 115 -11.11 -40.95 -2.96
C ARG A 115 -10.88 -41.13 -1.46
N LEU A 116 -11.71 -41.86 -0.75
CA LEU A 116 -11.49 -42.13 0.67
C LEU A 116 -10.25 -43.02 0.91
N PHE A 117 -10.03 -44.00 0.04
CA PHE A 117 -8.84 -44.83 0.11
C PHE A 117 -7.58 -44.06 -0.29
N THR A 118 -7.62 -43.20 -1.33
CA THR A 118 -6.47 -42.37 -1.71
C THR A 118 -6.18 -41.32 -0.64
N GLY A 119 -7.20 -40.75 0.00
CA GLY A 119 -7.04 -39.85 1.15
C GLY A 119 -6.36 -40.54 2.34
N LEU A 120 -6.79 -41.74 2.69
CA LEU A 120 -6.12 -42.56 3.70
C LEU A 120 -4.66 -42.85 3.31
N GLY A 121 -4.41 -43.12 2.03
CA GLY A 121 -3.08 -43.35 1.47
C GLY A 121 -2.16 -42.13 1.59
N LEU A 122 -2.68 -40.93 1.34
CA LEU A 122 -1.97 -39.67 1.58
C LEU A 122 -1.61 -39.54 3.06
N GLY A 123 -2.58 -39.80 3.96
CA GLY A 123 -2.35 -39.78 5.40
C GLY A 123 -1.27 -40.75 5.86
N TYR A 124 -1.32 -41.99 5.35
CA TYR A 124 -0.31 -43.03 5.63
C TYR A 124 1.08 -42.56 5.18
N MET A 125 1.22 -42.13 3.93
CA MET A 125 2.49 -41.63 3.38
C MET A 125 3.07 -40.48 4.22
N LEU A 126 2.25 -39.54 4.58
CA LEU A 126 2.71 -38.37 5.34
C LEU A 126 3.12 -38.73 6.76
N VAL A 127 2.34 -39.57 7.47
CA VAL A 127 2.69 -40.00 8.83
C VAL A 127 3.96 -40.84 8.82
N ASP A 128 4.07 -41.81 7.88
CA ASP A 128 5.25 -42.67 7.75
C ASP A 128 6.52 -41.82 7.46
N SER A 129 6.42 -40.89 6.52
CA SER A 129 7.53 -39.98 6.18
C SER A 129 7.88 -38.99 7.29
N LEU A 130 6.90 -38.59 8.13
CA LEU A 130 7.16 -37.72 9.28
C LEU A 130 8.05 -38.40 10.33
N PHE A 131 7.85 -39.70 10.62
CA PHE A 131 8.70 -40.47 11.52
C PHE A 131 10.17 -40.41 11.06
N GLU A 132 10.39 -40.61 9.75
CA GLU A 132 11.74 -40.51 9.15
C GLU A 132 12.28 -39.09 9.18
N ALA A 133 11.47 -38.10 8.79
CA ALA A 133 11.89 -36.69 8.72
C ALA A 133 12.19 -36.07 10.09
N MET A 134 11.58 -36.58 11.17
CA MET A 134 11.78 -36.15 12.56
C MET A 134 12.79 -37.03 13.33
N ASP A 135 13.39 -38.02 12.68
CA ASP A 135 14.36 -38.98 13.28
C ASP A 135 13.78 -39.74 14.49
N HIS A 136 12.53 -40.18 14.36
CA HIS A 136 11.82 -40.94 15.38
C HIS A 136 11.63 -42.39 14.96
N GLU A 137 11.62 -43.28 15.96
CA GLU A 137 11.23 -44.69 15.74
C GLU A 137 9.76 -44.78 15.31
N LYS A 138 9.47 -45.60 14.30
CA LYS A 138 8.10 -45.82 13.80
C LYS A 138 7.23 -46.54 14.82
N LEU A 139 6.27 -45.84 15.40
CA LEU A 139 5.33 -46.34 16.39
C LEU A 139 3.93 -46.57 15.82
N LEU A 140 3.82 -46.81 14.54
CA LEU A 140 2.54 -47.18 13.89
C LEU A 140 2.21 -48.66 14.09
N ASP A 141 1.03 -48.97 14.59
CA ASP A 141 0.43 -50.33 14.56
C ASP A 141 0.10 -50.68 13.11
N ALA A 142 1.11 -51.04 12.32
CA ALA A 142 0.97 -51.36 10.93
C ALA A 142 0.07 -52.59 10.65
N ALA A 143 0.12 -53.59 11.55
CA ALA A 143 -0.69 -54.80 11.41
C ALA A 143 -2.18 -54.51 11.68
N GLY A 144 -2.51 -53.80 12.75
CA GLY A 144 -3.87 -53.36 13.05
C GLY A 144 -4.41 -52.38 12.01
N PHE A 145 -3.59 -51.46 11.53
CA PHE A 145 -3.94 -50.52 10.43
C PHE A 145 -4.35 -51.31 9.17
N TRP A 146 -3.49 -52.26 8.74
CA TRP A 146 -3.77 -53.03 7.54
C TRP A 146 -5.00 -53.95 7.70
N THR A 147 -5.25 -54.50 8.91
CA THR A 147 -6.45 -55.27 9.19
C THR A 147 -7.72 -54.43 8.95
N ASP A 148 -7.75 -53.19 9.42
CA ASP A 148 -8.91 -52.33 9.20
C ASP A 148 -9.06 -51.97 7.71
N VAL A 149 -7.96 -51.69 6.98
CA VAL A 149 -8.00 -51.48 5.53
C VAL A 149 -8.53 -52.70 4.78
N ALA A 150 -8.06 -53.92 5.11
CA ALA A 150 -8.52 -55.14 4.50
C ALA A 150 -10.02 -55.39 4.74
N THR A 151 -10.48 -55.17 5.96
CA THR A 151 -11.91 -55.26 6.30
C THR A 151 -12.75 -54.21 5.55
N ALA A 152 -12.22 -53.00 5.40
CA ALA A 152 -12.87 -51.96 4.58
C ALA A 152 -13.00 -52.37 3.10
N LEU A 153 -11.98 -53.03 2.54
CA LEU A 153 -12.00 -53.52 1.17
C LEU A 153 -13.06 -54.65 0.98
N GLU A 154 -13.17 -55.57 1.92
CA GLU A 154 -14.19 -56.63 1.91
C GLU A 154 -15.60 -56.02 1.99
N ALA A 155 -15.82 -55.07 2.88
CA ALA A 155 -17.09 -54.34 3.00
C ALA A 155 -17.42 -53.53 1.74
N ALA A 156 -16.46 -52.84 1.16
CA ALA A 156 -16.66 -52.10 -0.09
C ALA A 156 -17.00 -53.03 -1.28
N ALA A 157 -16.42 -54.19 -1.33
CA ALA A 157 -16.72 -55.21 -2.38
C ALA A 157 -18.13 -55.77 -2.26
N THR A 158 -18.69 -55.88 -1.06
CA THR A 158 -20.03 -56.41 -0.79
C THR A 158 -21.12 -55.34 -0.70
N GLY A 159 -20.73 -54.05 -0.71
CA GLY A 159 -21.65 -52.90 -0.56
C GLY A 159 -22.06 -52.64 0.89
N GLU A 160 -21.32 -53.18 1.85
CA GLU A 160 -21.50 -52.91 3.27
C GLU A 160 -20.82 -51.61 3.72
N ASP A 161 -20.96 -51.24 5.02
CA ASP A 161 -20.35 -49.99 5.55
C ASP A 161 -18.83 -50.14 5.71
N PHE A 162 -18.12 -49.77 4.66
CA PHE A 162 -16.66 -49.71 4.66
C PHE A 162 -16.09 -48.47 5.36
N ARG A 163 -16.88 -47.37 5.52
CA ARG A 163 -16.39 -46.08 6.08
C ARG A 163 -16.01 -46.24 7.54
N THR A 164 -16.74 -47.01 8.30
CA THR A 164 -16.40 -47.28 9.71
C THR A 164 -15.01 -47.88 9.87
N HIS A 165 -14.62 -48.82 8.98
CA HIS A 165 -13.31 -49.44 9.01
C HIS A 165 -12.19 -48.51 8.51
N LEU A 166 -12.45 -47.73 7.47
CA LEU A 166 -11.48 -46.68 7.03
C LEU A 166 -11.24 -45.62 8.12
N LYS A 167 -12.29 -45.24 8.86
CA LYS A 167 -12.17 -44.38 10.00
C LYS A 167 -11.31 -44.98 11.12
N ALA A 168 -11.48 -46.23 11.45
CA ALA A 168 -10.64 -46.93 12.42
C ALA A 168 -9.17 -46.98 11.98
N ALA A 169 -8.91 -47.23 10.69
CA ALA A 169 -7.55 -47.13 10.15
C ALA A 169 -6.97 -45.71 10.25
N ALA A 170 -7.75 -44.68 9.93
CA ALA A 170 -7.32 -43.28 10.05
C ALA A 170 -7.05 -42.86 11.51
N GLU A 171 -7.87 -43.37 12.47
CA GLU A 171 -7.65 -43.14 13.91
C GLU A 171 -6.31 -43.74 14.39
N LYS A 172 -5.87 -44.90 13.83
CA LYS A 172 -4.54 -45.44 14.12
C LYS A 172 -3.41 -44.57 13.58
N LEU A 173 -3.58 -43.99 12.41
CA LEU A 173 -2.62 -42.97 11.88
C LEU A 173 -2.57 -41.72 12.77
N GLN A 174 -3.73 -41.28 13.28
CA GLN A 174 -3.79 -40.16 14.21
C GLN A 174 -3.03 -40.45 15.50
N VAL A 175 -3.27 -41.62 16.11
CA VAL A 175 -2.56 -42.05 17.34
C VAL A 175 -1.05 -42.15 17.09
N ALA A 176 -0.61 -42.66 15.94
CA ALA A 176 0.81 -42.70 15.59
C ALA A 176 1.41 -41.29 15.43
N ARG A 177 0.71 -40.37 14.77
CA ARG A 177 1.14 -38.97 14.63
C ARG A 177 1.22 -38.29 15.99
N GLU A 178 0.32 -38.55 16.92
CA GLU A 178 0.33 -37.99 18.28
C GLU A 178 1.55 -38.39 19.09
N GLN A 179 2.24 -39.46 18.75
CA GLN A 179 3.54 -39.86 19.33
C GLN A 179 4.67 -38.95 18.86
N LEU A 180 4.58 -38.38 17.66
CA LEU A 180 5.60 -37.43 17.14
C LEU A 180 5.47 -36.05 17.77
N PHE A 181 4.22 -35.59 17.92
CA PHE A 181 3.91 -34.31 18.56
C PHE A 181 2.48 -34.33 19.11
N SER A 182 2.32 -33.87 20.34
CA SER A 182 1.04 -33.94 21.07
C SER A 182 0.05 -32.84 20.68
N GLY A 183 0.50 -31.78 20.02
CA GLY A 183 -0.32 -30.66 19.58
C GLY A 183 -1.11 -30.96 18.30
N SER A 184 -2.15 -30.15 18.04
CA SER A 184 -2.82 -30.17 16.74
C SER A 184 -2.10 -29.27 15.76
N VAL A 185 -1.97 -29.71 14.50
CA VAL A 185 -1.65 -28.79 13.40
C VAL A 185 -2.94 -28.15 12.93
N TYR A 186 -2.89 -26.86 12.63
CA TYR A 186 -4.01 -26.11 12.10
C TYR A 186 -3.88 -25.99 10.58
N TRP A 187 -4.93 -26.40 9.87
CA TRP A 187 -5.05 -26.26 8.43
C TRP A 187 -5.91 -25.08 8.10
N MET A 188 -5.44 -24.24 7.19
CA MET A 188 -6.20 -23.11 6.66
C MET A 188 -6.37 -23.26 5.16
N ASP A 189 -7.56 -22.99 4.68
CA ASP A 189 -7.86 -22.91 3.27
C ASP A 189 -8.13 -21.47 2.87
N TRP A 190 -7.36 -20.99 1.91
CA TRP A 190 -7.40 -19.59 1.49
C TRP A 190 -7.76 -19.50 0.01
N THR A 191 -8.48 -18.46 -0.36
CA THR A 191 -8.74 -18.13 -1.75
C THR A 191 -8.59 -16.64 -2.00
N THR A 192 -8.05 -16.29 -3.15
CA THR A 192 -8.04 -14.91 -3.65
C THR A 192 -9.11 -14.75 -4.72
N VAL A 193 -9.70 -13.56 -4.79
CA VAL A 193 -10.55 -13.17 -5.92
C VAL A 193 -9.89 -11.99 -6.61
N GLU A 194 -9.57 -12.18 -7.88
CA GLU A 194 -9.02 -11.13 -8.73
C GLU A 194 -10.08 -10.61 -9.70
N PRO A 195 -9.98 -9.32 -10.14
CA PRO A 195 -10.94 -8.73 -11.08
C PRO A 195 -11.11 -9.48 -12.40
N LYS A 196 -10.13 -10.27 -12.83
CA LYS A 196 -10.14 -11.08 -14.05
C LYS A 196 -10.73 -12.49 -13.87
N GLU A 197 -10.99 -12.92 -12.63
CA GLU A 197 -11.37 -14.29 -12.25
C GLU A 197 -12.72 -14.35 -11.52
N LEU A 198 -13.59 -13.35 -11.75
CA LEU A 198 -14.88 -13.26 -11.05
C LEU A 198 -15.81 -14.46 -11.29
N SER A 199 -15.65 -15.20 -12.39
CA SER A 199 -16.44 -16.39 -12.73
C SER A 199 -15.80 -17.71 -12.32
N ALA A 200 -14.58 -17.72 -11.78
CA ALA A 200 -13.90 -18.94 -11.36
C ALA A 200 -14.69 -19.64 -10.24
N PRO A 201 -14.80 -20.97 -10.22
CA PRO A 201 -15.55 -21.69 -9.18
C PRO A 201 -14.91 -21.47 -7.80
N TRP A 202 -15.74 -21.53 -6.75
CA TRP A 202 -15.23 -21.53 -5.38
C TRP A 202 -14.48 -22.84 -5.08
N PRO A 203 -13.50 -22.83 -4.14
CA PRO A 203 -12.87 -24.04 -3.64
C PRO A 203 -13.91 -25.02 -3.07
N GLU A 204 -13.65 -26.33 -3.16
CA GLU A 204 -14.53 -27.38 -2.63
C GLU A 204 -14.78 -27.26 -1.12
N SER A 205 -13.84 -26.67 -0.38
CA SER A 205 -13.98 -26.38 1.05
C SER A 205 -15.24 -25.56 1.37
N LEU A 206 -15.60 -24.58 0.52
CA LEU A 206 -16.79 -23.75 0.71
C LEU A 206 -18.08 -24.60 0.72
N THR A 207 -18.19 -25.61 -0.16
CA THR A 207 -19.35 -26.49 -0.25
C THR A 207 -19.36 -27.58 0.82
N ARG A 208 -18.19 -27.99 1.30
CA ARG A 208 -18.03 -29.00 2.36
C ARG A 208 -18.17 -28.46 3.78
N GLY A 209 -18.33 -27.14 3.95
CA GLY A 209 -18.42 -26.50 5.27
C GLY A 209 -17.09 -26.46 6.02
N ILE A 210 -15.97 -26.47 5.31
CA ILE A 210 -14.64 -26.24 5.84
C ILE A 210 -14.40 -24.71 5.90
N PRO A 211 -13.84 -24.19 7.01
CA PRO A 211 -13.53 -22.76 7.10
C PRO A 211 -12.67 -22.29 5.94
N LEU A 212 -13.06 -21.18 5.31
CA LEU A 212 -12.37 -20.59 4.17
C LEU A 212 -11.97 -19.15 4.49
N THR A 213 -10.73 -18.77 4.20
CA THR A 213 -10.27 -17.39 4.26
C THR A 213 -10.27 -16.77 2.86
N LEU A 214 -11.05 -15.74 2.66
CA LEU A 214 -11.20 -15.03 1.39
C LEU A 214 -10.46 -13.70 1.40
N LEU A 215 -9.51 -13.51 0.48
CA LEU A 215 -8.77 -12.28 0.27
C LEU A 215 -9.29 -11.57 -0.99
N ALA A 216 -9.87 -10.37 -0.81
CA ALA A 216 -10.34 -9.56 -1.93
C ALA A 216 -10.30 -8.06 -1.59
N SER A 217 -10.11 -7.20 -2.59
CA SER A 217 -10.30 -5.76 -2.44
C SER A 217 -11.77 -5.38 -2.47
N GLY A 218 -12.13 -4.23 -1.89
CA GLY A 218 -13.52 -3.74 -1.89
C GLY A 218 -14.09 -3.57 -3.31
N GLU A 219 -13.30 -3.01 -4.22
CA GLU A 219 -13.66 -2.88 -5.65
C GLU A 219 -13.96 -4.24 -6.30
N THR A 220 -13.15 -5.26 -5.98
CA THR A 220 -13.38 -6.61 -6.49
C THR A 220 -14.67 -7.22 -5.94
N LEU A 221 -14.99 -6.97 -4.68
CA LEU A 221 -16.24 -7.44 -4.07
C LEU A 221 -17.48 -6.76 -4.66
N GLU A 222 -17.43 -5.46 -4.93
CA GLU A 222 -18.51 -4.74 -5.64
C GLU A 222 -18.70 -5.27 -7.07
N ARG A 223 -17.59 -5.51 -7.78
CA ARG A 223 -17.64 -6.13 -9.10
C ARG A 223 -18.18 -7.56 -9.06
N LEU A 224 -17.80 -8.36 -8.07
CA LEU A 224 -18.35 -9.70 -7.89
C LEU A 224 -19.88 -9.64 -7.70
N ALA A 225 -20.36 -8.69 -6.90
CA ALA A 225 -21.80 -8.51 -6.68
C ALA A 225 -22.56 -8.10 -7.96
N THR A 226 -21.94 -7.33 -8.85
CA THR A 226 -22.59 -6.81 -10.07
C THR A 226 -22.38 -7.70 -11.28
N GLU A 227 -21.17 -8.27 -11.48
CA GLU A 227 -20.78 -9.03 -12.66
C GLU A 227 -21.00 -10.55 -12.51
N ALA A 228 -21.01 -11.09 -11.26
CA ALA A 228 -21.24 -12.48 -10.96
C ALA A 228 -22.20 -12.68 -9.77
N PRO A 229 -23.48 -12.22 -9.88
CA PRO A 229 -24.43 -12.15 -8.77
C PRO A 229 -24.76 -13.51 -8.14
N GLU A 230 -24.78 -14.58 -8.92
CA GLU A 230 -25.05 -15.95 -8.40
C GLU A 230 -23.92 -16.39 -7.47
N ARG A 231 -22.67 -16.20 -7.90
CA ARG A 231 -21.48 -16.52 -7.12
C ARG A 231 -21.37 -15.63 -5.85
N PHE A 232 -21.75 -14.35 -5.97
CA PHE A 232 -21.84 -13.45 -4.83
C PHE A 232 -22.90 -13.91 -3.82
N ALA A 233 -24.09 -14.32 -4.29
CA ALA A 233 -25.15 -14.83 -3.43
C ALA A 233 -24.74 -16.10 -2.69
N GLU A 234 -24.06 -17.03 -3.36
CA GLU A 234 -23.49 -18.23 -2.73
C GLU A 234 -22.52 -17.83 -1.59
N LEU A 235 -21.54 -16.95 -1.87
CA LEU A 235 -20.61 -16.45 -0.87
C LEU A 235 -21.34 -15.81 0.31
N LYS A 236 -22.30 -14.94 0.05
CA LYS A 236 -23.04 -14.20 1.08
C LYS A 236 -23.76 -15.12 2.07
N THR A 237 -24.22 -16.30 1.63
CA THR A 237 -24.84 -17.28 2.53
C THR A 237 -23.88 -17.96 3.49
N LYS A 238 -22.57 -17.90 3.19
CA LYS A 238 -21.50 -18.54 3.96
C LYS A 238 -20.77 -17.58 4.90
N ILE A 239 -20.97 -16.28 4.74
CA ILE A 239 -20.45 -15.26 5.66
C ILE A 239 -21.47 -15.08 6.79
N VAL A 240 -21.36 -15.91 7.81
CA VAL A 240 -22.22 -15.87 8.99
C VAL A 240 -21.33 -15.67 10.21
N PRO A 241 -21.51 -14.57 10.95
CA PRO A 241 -20.74 -14.34 12.16
C PRO A 241 -20.85 -15.50 13.14
N ASP A 242 -19.74 -15.82 13.80
CA ASP A 242 -19.63 -16.79 14.90
C ASP A 242 -19.87 -18.27 14.56
N LEU A 243 -20.04 -18.64 13.30
CA LEU A 243 -20.10 -20.05 12.90
C LEU A 243 -18.70 -20.61 12.62
N PRO A 244 -18.38 -21.85 13.11
CA PRO A 244 -17.08 -22.49 12.90
C PRO A 244 -16.71 -22.71 11.43
N ALA A 245 -17.68 -22.85 10.56
CA ALA A 245 -17.52 -23.08 9.12
C ALA A 245 -17.80 -21.81 8.28
N SER A 246 -17.68 -20.65 8.87
CA SER A 246 -17.87 -19.36 8.19
C SER A 246 -16.70 -19.02 7.27
N VAL A 247 -16.95 -18.15 6.30
CA VAL A 247 -15.90 -17.53 5.49
C VAL A 247 -15.34 -16.32 6.23
N ASP A 248 -14.04 -16.32 6.48
CA ASP A 248 -13.32 -15.16 6.98
C ASP A 248 -13.00 -14.21 5.83
N LEU A 249 -13.72 -13.09 5.77
CA LEU A 249 -13.53 -12.08 4.75
C LEU A 249 -12.40 -11.11 5.15
N CYS A 250 -11.28 -11.20 4.46
CA CYS A 250 -10.11 -10.36 4.63
C CYS A 250 -10.05 -9.30 3.53
N CYS A 251 -10.17 -8.02 3.92
CA CYS A 251 -10.18 -6.90 3.00
C CYS A 251 -9.35 -5.76 3.59
N GLY A 252 -8.21 -5.44 2.95
CA GLY A 252 -7.26 -4.44 3.42
C GLY A 252 -7.24 -3.16 2.59
N SER A 253 -8.01 -3.09 1.50
CA SER A 253 -8.07 -1.92 0.63
C SER A 253 -9.35 -1.93 -0.20
N TYR A 254 -9.84 -0.75 -0.55
CA TYR A 254 -10.87 -0.65 -1.58
C TYR A 254 -10.27 -0.95 -2.96
N ARG A 255 -9.10 -0.36 -3.26
CA ARG A 255 -8.30 -0.65 -4.46
C ARG A 255 -6.89 -1.10 -4.09
N ASP A 256 -6.40 -2.11 -4.77
CA ASP A 256 -4.99 -2.51 -4.70
C ASP A 256 -4.13 -1.60 -5.56
N ARG A 257 -3.46 -0.66 -4.89
CA ARG A 257 -2.59 0.37 -5.48
C ARG A 257 -1.35 0.61 -4.63
N GLU A 258 -0.46 1.48 -5.06
CA GLU A 258 0.79 1.83 -4.38
C GLU A 258 0.57 2.71 -3.13
N ASP A 259 -0.31 2.30 -2.20
CA ASP A 259 -0.72 3.12 -1.07
C ASP A 259 0.47 3.60 -0.21
N ALA A 260 1.53 2.81 -0.04
CA ALA A 260 2.71 3.21 0.72
C ALA A 260 3.39 4.49 0.19
N LEU A 261 3.13 4.88 -1.07
CA LEU A 261 3.63 6.11 -1.71
C LEU A 261 2.56 7.22 -1.78
N MET A 262 1.31 6.91 -1.44
CA MET A 262 0.21 7.84 -1.52
C MET A 262 0.16 8.77 -0.29
N PRO A 263 -0.47 9.94 -0.40
CA PRO A 263 -0.73 10.80 0.76
C PRO A 263 -1.45 10.06 1.88
N PHE A 264 -1.15 10.41 3.11
CA PHE A 264 -1.74 9.82 4.30
C PHE A 264 -3.28 9.72 4.23
N GLU A 265 -3.96 10.81 3.90
CA GLU A 265 -5.43 10.84 3.81
C GLU A 265 -5.99 9.93 2.71
N SER A 266 -5.23 9.72 1.62
CA SER A 266 -5.60 8.78 0.55
C SER A 266 -5.53 7.33 1.01
N GLN A 267 -4.52 6.99 1.81
CA GLN A 267 -4.39 5.65 2.40
C GLN A 267 -5.53 5.38 3.39
N LEU A 268 -5.84 6.34 4.26
CA LEU A 268 -6.95 6.23 5.20
C LEU A 268 -8.31 6.14 4.47
N TRP A 269 -8.49 6.88 3.36
CA TRP A 269 -9.68 6.76 2.54
C TRP A 269 -9.84 5.34 1.98
N ASN A 270 -8.76 4.75 1.47
CA ASN A 270 -8.76 3.41 0.88
C ASN A 270 -9.12 2.33 1.92
N LEU A 271 -8.59 2.43 3.13
CA LEU A 271 -8.92 1.56 4.26
C LEU A 271 -10.38 1.72 4.70
N ARG A 272 -10.84 2.97 4.85
CA ARG A 272 -12.22 3.28 5.28
C ARG A 272 -13.25 2.82 4.27
N LYS A 273 -13.02 3.10 2.98
CA LYS A 273 -13.92 2.68 1.88
C LYS A 273 -13.99 1.16 1.79
N ALA A 274 -12.87 0.44 1.98
CA ALA A 274 -12.85 -1.03 2.02
C ALA A 274 -13.77 -1.59 3.09
N ARG A 275 -13.63 -1.12 4.33
CA ARG A 275 -14.46 -1.58 5.44
C ARG A 275 -15.94 -1.24 5.23
N GLN A 276 -16.23 -0.03 4.74
CA GLN A 276 -17.59 0.38 4.44
C GLN A 276 -18.22 -0.50 3.37
N THR A 277 -17.48 -0.80 2.28
CA THR A 277 -17.94 -1.70 1.21
C THR A 277 -18.28 -3.09 1.74
N VAL A 278 -17.42 -3.67 2.59
CA VAL A 278 -17.71 -4.98 3.20
C VAL A 278 -18.98 -4.91 4.04
N LYS A 279 -19.14 -3.87 4.85
CA LYS A 279 -20.31 -3.67 5.68
C LYS A 279 -21.59 -3.52 4.85
N ASP A 280 -21.54 -2.76 3.76
CA ASP A 280 -22.70 -2.51 2.88
C ASP A 280 -23.12 -3.78 2.11
N LEU A 281 -22.15 -4.57 1.62
CA LEU A 281 -22.43 -5.77 0.85
C LEU A 281 -22.86 -6.97 1.71
N PHE A 282 -22.22 -7.17 2.84
CA PHE A 282 -22.36 -8.38 3.64
C PHE A 282 -23.01 -8.16 5.02
N GLY A 283 -23.07 -6.92 5.50
CA GLY A 283 -23.60 -6.61 6.85
C GLY A 283 -22.64 -6.93 7.98
N VAL A 284 -21.39 -7.28 7.69
CA VAL A 284 -20.35 -7.63 8.66
C VAL A 284 -19.17 -6.65 8.60
N GLU A 285 -18.39 -6.59 9.68
CA GLU A 285 -17.15 -5.83 9.70
C GLU A 285 -15.96 -6.76 9.50
N THR A 286 -15.05 -6.44 8.58
CA THR A 286 -13.81 -7.19 8.45
C THR A 286 -12.86 -6.88 9.63
N ALA A 287 -12.37 -7.95 10.27
CA ALA A 287 -11.43 -7.84 11.38
C ALA A 287 -9.97 -8.01 10.93
N VAL A 288 -9.73 -8.56 9.74
CA VAL A 288 -8.41 -8.92 9.23
C VAL A 288 -8.04 -8.06 8.03
N TYR A 289 -6.91 -7.38 8.14
CA TYR A 289 -6.28 -6.70 7.03
C TYR A 289 -5.52 -7.69 6.17
N ALA A 290 -5.83 -7.75 4.89
CA ALA A 290 -5.06 -8.49 3.90
C ALA A 290 -5.12 -7.81 2.54
N ARG A 291 -4.02 -7.87 1.77
CA ARG A 291 -3.92 -7.29 0.42
C ARG A 291 -3.14 -8.20 -0.49
N GLN A 292 -3.49 -8.19 -1.77
CA GLN A 292 -2.73 -8.90 -2.80
C GLN A 292 -1.55 -8.07 -3.31
N LYS A 293 -1.70 -6.75 -3.44
CA LYS A 293 -0.61 -5.82 -3.74
C LYS A 293 -0.06 -5.24 -2.44
N SER A 294 1.22 -5.46 -2.19
CA SER A 294 1.88 -5.01 -0.97
C SER A 294 1.88 -3.48 -0.84
N ALA A 295 1.58 -3.00 0.37
CA ALA A 295 1.67 -1.60 0.76
C ALA A 295 2.04 -1.49 2.23
N PHE A 296 2.94 -2.35 2.67
CA PHE A 296 3.39 -2.41 4.06
C PHE A 296 4.38 -1.30 4.38
N HIS A 297 4.28 -0.78 5.60
CA HIS A 297 5.19 0.20 6.17
C HIS A 297 5.10 0.19 7.70
N PRO A 298 6.08 0.72 8.43
CA PRO A 298 6.11 0.64 9.91
C PRO A 298 4.91 1.27 10.64
N GLN A 299 4.25 2.27 10.07
CA GLN A 299 3.11 2.95 10.70
C GLN A 299 1.79 2.19 10.50
N LEU A 300 1.75 1.23 9.61
CA LEU A 300 0.51 0.55 9.22
C LEU A 300 -0.20 -0.12 10.41
N PRO A 301 0.48 -0.81 11.36
CA PRO A 301 -0.20 -1.40 12.51
C PRO A 301 -1.01 -0.41 13.35
N SER A 302 -0.45 0.79 13.61
CA SER A 302 -1.15 1.86 14.33
C SER A 302 -2.42 2.30 13.59
N TRP A 303 -2.33 2.43 12.26
CA TRP A 303 -3.48 2.82 11.43
C TRP A 303 -4.53 1.73 11.34
N LEU A 304 -4.11 0.46 11.25
CA LEU A 304 -5.02 -0.68 11.24
C LEU A 304 -5.84 -0.75 12.52
N GLN A 305 -5.18 -0.61 13.68
CA GLN A 305 -5.85 -0.59 14.96
C GLN A 305 -6.82 0.60 15.07
N HIS A 306 -6.38 1.80 14.63
CA HIS A 306 -7.22 2.99 14.58
C HIS A 306 -8.44 2.81 13.66
N MET A 307 -8.31 2.05 12.56
CA MET A 307 -9.40 1.70 11.65
C MET A 307 -10.26 0.54 12.16
N GLY A 308 -9.95 -0.09 13.31
CA GLY A 308 -10.70 -1.19 13.90
C GLY A 308 -10.37 -2.56 13.33
N TYR A 309 -9.24 -2.72 12.62
CA TYR A 309 -8.70 -4.05 12.32
C TYR A 309 -8.06 -4.63 13.59
N ARG A 310 -8.25 -5.90 13.82
CA ARG A 310 -7.67 -6.62 14.97
C ARG A 310 -6.45 -7.43 14.58
N HIS A 311 -6.44 -7.92 13.35
CA HIS A 311 -5.43 -8.84 12.83
C HIS A 311 -4.98 -8.40 11.43
N ALA A 312 -3.83 -8.92 11.00
CA ALA A 312 -3.28 -8.67 9.67
C ALA A 312 -2.72 -9.94 9.03
N VAL A 313 -2.63 -9.94 7.71
CA VAL A 313 -1.82 -10.88 6.95
C VAL A 313 -0.57 -10.13 6.50
N LEU A 314 0.56 -10.41 7.14
CA LEU A 314 1.87 -9.84 6.82
C LEU A 314 2.63 -10.80 5.90
N ILE A 315 2.16 -10.89 4.66
CA ILE A 315 2.69 -11.75 3.61
C ILE A 315 2.74 -10.95 2.32
N SER A 316 3.81 -11.11 1.55
CA SER A 316 3.91 -10.58 0.19
C SER A 316 3.32 -11.59 -0.79
N PHE A 317 2.28 -11.20 -1.54
CA PHE A 317 1.71 -11.95 -2.66
C PHE A 317 2.24 -11.48 -4.02
N ASP A 318 2.99 -10.39 -4.01
CA ASP A 318 3.74 -9.82 -5.12
C ASP A 318 5.26 -9.96 -4.86
N SER A 319 6.10 -9.24 -5.56
CA SER A 319 7.56 -9.28 -5.40
C SER A 319 8.09 -8.38 -4.27
N ALA A 320 7.24 -7.89 -3.37
CA ALA A 320 7.67 -7.02 -2.29
C ALA A 320 8.45 -7.77 -1.22
N THR A 321 9.45 -7.09 -0.65
CA THR A 321 10.18 -7.56 0.51
C THR A 321 9.44 -7.13 1.78
N ILE A 322 9.34 -8.05 2.73
CA ILE A 322 8.79 -7.84 4.07
C ILE A 322 9.79 -8.38 5.11
N PRO A 323 9.68 -8.00 6.39
CA PRO A 323 10.54 -8.56 7.43
C PRO A 323 10.49 -10.09 7.47
N SER A 324 11.64 -10.72 7.61
CA SER A 324 11.73 -12.18 7.79
C SER A 324 11.42 -12.54 9.24
N LEU A 325 10.28 -13.16 9.46
CA LEU A 325 9.81 -13.59 10.78
C LEU A 325 9.86 -15.12 10.88
N ARG A 326 10.22 -15.64 12.05
CA ARG A 326 10.38 -17.09 12.25
C ARG A 326 9.06 -17.80 12.57
N GLY A 327 8.21 -17.17 13.38
CA GLY A 327 6.93 -17.74 13.79
C GLY A 327 5.85 -17.55 12.73
N THR A 328 4.76 -18.30 12.85
CA THR A 328 3.56 -18.17 12.01
C THR A 328 2.71 -16.96 12.36
N ALA A 329 2.75 -16.53 13.62
CA ALA A 329 2.04 -15.35 14.09
C ALA A 329 3.01 -14.42 14.84
N ALA A 330 2.91 -13.12 14.57
CA ALA A 330 3.72 -12.09 15.19
C ALA A 330 2.83 -10.96 15.71
N ASN A 331 3.16 -10.42 16.88
CA ASN A 331 2.55 -9.20 17.38
C ASN A 331 3.29 -8.02 16.74
N TRP A 332 2.73 -7.50 15.66
CA TRP A 332 3.34 -6.47 14.80
C TRP A 332 3.07 -5.07 15.34
N PRO A 333 4.09 -4.39 15.91
CA PRO A 333 3.90 -3.08 16.53
C PRO A 333 4.07 -1.93 15.52
N GLY A 334 3.30 -0.87 15.75
CA GLY A 334 3.54 0.45 15.17
C GLY A 334 4.49 1.30 16.02
N PRO A 335 4.86 2.51 15.55
CA PRO A 335 5.76 3.41 16.26
C PRO A 335 5.19 3.98 17.57
N ASP A 336 3.86 4.01 17.69
CA ASP A 336 3.14 4.43 18.91
C ASP A 336 3.01 3.31 19.96
N GLY A 337 3.56 2.13 19.67
CA GLY A 337 3.50 0.95 20.53
C GLY A 337 2.20 0.15 20.42
N LYS A 338 1.21 0.63 19.66
CA LYS A 338 0.02 -0.14 19.33
C LYS A 338 0.38 -1.25 18.36
N ALA A 339 -0.21 -2.43 18.50
CA ALA A 339 0.14 -3.59 17.70
C ALA A 339 -1.09 -4.34 17.23
N VAL A 340 -0.94 -5.07 16.12
CA VAL A 340 -1.92 -6.05 15.63
C VAL A 340 -1.24 -7.41 15.51
N ASP A 341 -1.97 -8.48 15.82
CA ASP A 341 -1.47 -9.82 15.56
C ASP A 341 -1.51 -10.11 14.06
N ALA A 342 -0.37 -10.51 13.52
CA ALA A 342 -0.20 -10.72 12.08
C ALA A 342 0.16 -12.18 11.78
N PHE A 343 -0.50 -12.75 10.78
CA PHE A 343 -0.14 -14.04 10.19
C PHE A 343 0.99 -13.84 9.18
N THR A 344 2.07 -14.62 9.31
CA THR A 344 3.34 -14.37 8.62
C THR A 344 3.83 -15.53 7.75
N ARG A 345 3.22 -16.73 7.85
CA ARG A 345 3.62 -17.89 7.07
C ARG A 345 3.01 -17.86 5.67
N THR A 346 3.86 -17.94 4.66
CA THR A 346 3.44 -17.97 3.26
C THR A 346 2.59 -19.23 2.99
N PRO A 347 1.37 -19.10 2.46
CA PRO A 347 0.53 -20.23 2.11
C PRO A 347 1.08 -20.99 0.91
N LEU A 348 0.87 -22.31 0.90
CA LEU A 348 1.27 -23.20 -0.19
C LEU A 348 0.26 -23.13 -1.33
N PRO A 349 0.66 -22.97 -2.60
CA PRO A 349 -0.25 -22.99 -3.74
C PRO A 349 -0.98 -24.33 -3.86
N ALA A 350 -2.30 -24.32 -3.79
CA ALA A 350 -3.11 -25.56 -3.83
C ALA A 350 -3.07 -26.26 -5.21
N HIS A 351 -2.68 -25.57 -6.27
CA HIS A 351 -2.55 -26.13 -7.62
C HIS A 351 -1.16 -26.73 -7.89
N ASP A 352 -0.15 -26.43 -7.06
CA ASP A 352 1.22 -26.85 -7.27
C ASP A 352 1.47 -28.24 -6.67
N PRO A 353 1.87 -29.24 -7.46
CA PRO A 353 2.24 -30.57 -6.97
C PRO A 353 3.34 -30.55 -5.92
N HIS A 354 4.28 -29.60 -5.99
CA HIS A 354 5.36 -29.48 -4.99
C HIS A 354 4.84 -29.18 -3.59
N SER A 355 3.72 -28.45 -3.48
CA SER A 355 3.09 -28.16 -2.18
C SER A 355 2.73 -29.44 -1.42
N PHE A 356 2.30 -30.47 -2.12
CA PHE A 356 1.92 -31.76 -1.53
C PHE A 356 3.08 -32.76 -1.48
N PHE A 357 3.96 -32.73 -2.47
CA PHE A 357 5.17 -33.56 -2.48
C PHE A 357 6.11 -33.23 -1.31
N ASN A 358 6.27 -31.94 -1.02
CA ASN A 358 7.10 -31.45 0.08
C ASN A 358 6.33 -31.26 1.40
N LEU A 359 5.07 -31.69 1.48
CA LEU A 359 4.20 -31.44 2.63
C LEU A 359 4.74 -31.94 3.95
N VAL A 360 5.45 -33.07 3.94
CA VAL A 360 6.13 -33.63 5.12
C VAL A 360 7.16 -32.68 5.72
N TYR A 361 7.90 -31.96 4.88
CA TYR A 361 8.91 -30.98 5.34
C TYR A 361 8.24 -29.72 5.88
N HIS A 362 7.17 -29.24 5.26
CA HIS A 362 6.38 -28.11 5.76
C HIS A 362 5.71 -28.43 7.11
N LEU A 363 5.19 -29.64 7.27
CA LEU A 363 4.65 -30.11 8.55
C LEU A 363 5.72 -30.17 9.63
N ARG A 364 6.90 -30.78 9.33
CA ARG A 364 8.01 -30.84 10.27
C ARG A 364 8.47 -29.44 10.68
N GLU A 365 8.60 -28.52 9.73
CA GLU A 365 9.01 -27.13 10.02
C GLU A 365 7.98 -26.45 10.91
N ALA A 366 6.69 -26.51 10.59
CA ALA A 366 5.64 -25.92 11.39
C ALA A 366 5.64 -26.46 12.83
N VAL A 367 5.70 -27.78 12.99
CA VAL A 367 5.72 -28.42 14.32
C VAL A 367 6.98 -28.05 15.14
N SER A 368 8.12 -27.83 14.48
CA SER A 368 9.37 -27.49 15.16
C SER A 368 9.56 -26.03 15.49
N GLN A 369 8.85 -25.12 14.81
CA GLN A 369 9.04 -23.68 14.92
C GLN A 369 7.89 -22.93 15.56
N ASP A 370 6.64 -23.43 15.44
CA ASP A 370 5.45 -22.71 15.82
C ASP A 370 4.87 -23.21 17.15
N ALA A 371 4.42 -22.29 17.98
CA ALA A 371 3.63 -22.61 19.19
C ALA A 371 2.25 -23.20 18.82
N ALA A 372 1.69 -22.75 17.70
CA ALA A 372 0.47 -23.28 17.08
C ALA A 372 0.77 -23.66 15.62
N PRO A 373 1.29 -24.87 15.36
CA PRO A 373 1.72 -25.31 14.03
C PRO A 373 0.62 -25.14 12.98
N THR A 374 0.93 -24.47 11.88
CA THR A 374 -0.08 -24.11 10.87
C THR A 374 0.42 -24.33 9.45
N ILE A 375 -0.43 -24.89 8.61
CA ILE A 375 -0.26 -24.97 7.16
C ILE A 375 -1.44 -24.27 6.50
N ALA A 376 -1.17 -23.29 5.66
CA ALA A 376 -2.17 -22.64 4.83
C ALA A 376 -2.02 -23.08 3.37
N LEU A 377 -3.12 -23.42 2.71
CA LEU A 377 -3.21 -23.66 1.28
C LEU A 377 -3.90 -22.48 0.63
N ILE A 378 -3.50 -22.05 -0.58
CA ILE A 378 -4.10 -20.93 -1.28
C ILE A 378 -4.52 -21.29 -2.71
N HIS A 379 -5.76 -20.92 -3.04
CA HIS A 379 -6.34 -21.04 -4.38
C HIS A 379 -6.28 -19.68 -5.09
N LYS A 380 -5.70 -19.67 -6.30
CA LYS A 380 -5.55 -18.48 -7.16
C LYS A 380 -6.18 -18.76 -8.54
N GLY A 381 -7.50 -18.97 -8.60
CA GLY A 381 -8.26 -19.14 -9.84
C GLY A 381 -7.95 -20.43 -10.62
N GLN A 382 -6.93 -21.19 -10.28
CA GLN A 382 -6.57 -22.46 -10.91
C GLN A 382 -7.19 -23.64 -10.15
N PRO A 383 -7.57 -24.73 -10.85
CA PRO A 383 -8.01 -25.95 -10.19
C PRO A 383 -6.92 -26.49 -9.23
N PRO A 384 -7.29 -26.96 -8.05
CA PRO A 384 -6.32 -27.54 -7.12
C PRO A 384 -5.76 -28.85 -7.68
N PHE A 385 -4.53 -29.19 -7.29
CA PHE A 385 -3.96 -30.49 -7.54
C PHE A 385 -4.75 -31.59 -6.81
N GLU A 386 -4.88 -32.78 -7.37
CA GLU A 386 -5.76 -33.83 -6.84
C GLU A 386 -5.46 -34.24 -5.38
N ALA A 387 -4.22 -34.14 -4.93
CA ALA A 387 -3.84 -34.38 -3.53
C ALA A 387 -4.54 -33.46 -2.53
N TYR A 388 -4.98 -32.26 -2.94
CA TYR A 388 -5.83 -31.40 -2.11
C TYR A 388 -7.16 -32.09 -1.78
N ARG A 389 -7.80 -32.75 -2.75
CA ARG A 389 -9.04 -33.50 -2.55
C ARG A 389 -8.83 -34.71 -1.69
N ASP A 390 -7.65 -35.37 -1.83
CA ASP A 390 -7.27 -36.50 -0.97
C ASP A 390 -7.08 -36.04 0.48
N LEU A 391 -6.51 -34.83 0.70
CA LEU A 391 -6.39 -34.23 2.04
C LEU A 391 -7.76 -33.93 2.66
N LEU A 392 -8.72 -33.42 1.87
CA LEU A 392 -10.10 -33.23 2.34
C LEU A 392 -10.78 -34.54 2.67
N ALA A 393 -10.57 -35.56 1.87
CA ALA A 393 -11.12 -36.91 2.11
C ALA A 393 -10.53 -37.57 3.37
N LEU A 394 -9.25 -37.36 3.65
CA LEU A 394 -8.63 -37.81 4.90
C LEU A 394 -9.27 -37.10 6.11
N ALA A 395 -9.54 -35.81 6.01
CA ALA A 395 -10.19 -35.04 7.09
C ALA A 395 -11.63 -35.50 7.35
N ASP A 396 -12.33 -36.04 6.34
CA ASP A 396 -13.66 -36.66 6.51
C ASP A 396 -13.60 -37.98 7.32
N LEU A 397 -12.45 -38.65 7.35
CA LEU A 397 -12.23 -39.86 8.13
C LEU A 397 -11.83 -39.59 9.57
N ALA A 398 -10.76 -38.84 9.76
CA ALA A 398 -10.25 -38.43 11.07
C ALA A 398 -9.29 -37.22 10.92
N PRO A 399 -9.06 -36.45 11.99
CA PRO A 399 -8.11 -35.33 11.98
C PRO A 399 -6.64 -35.80 12.11
N VAL A 400 -6.24 -36.77 11.25
CA VAL A 400 -4.92 -37.40 11.27
C VAL A 400 -3.79 -36.38 11.32
N LEU A 401 -3.84 -35.39 10.42
CA LEU A 401 -2.82 -34.35 10.29
C LEU A 401 -3.19 -33.06 11.03
N GLY A 402 -4.34 -33.02 11.72
CA GLY A 402 -4.81 -31.83 12.44
C GLY A 402 -6.19 -31.34 12.01
N ASN A 403 -6.54 -30.12 12.41
CA ASN A 403 -7.89 -29.58 12.27
C ASN A 403 -7.93 -28.36 11.34
N TRP A 404 -8.98 -28.22 10.55
CA TRP A 404 -9.25 -27.05 9.75
C TRP A 404 -9.76 -25.90 10.62
N ILE A 405 -9.20 -24.69 10.42
CA ILE A 405 -9.54 -23.47 11.17
C ILE A 405 -9.58 -22.25 10.24
N GLY A 406 -10.50 -21.33 10.51
CA GLY A 406 -10.49 -20.02 9.87
C GLY A 406 -9.46 -19.09 10.52
N LEU A 407 -9.01 -18.09 9.79
CA LEU A 407 -7.95 -17.17 10.24
C LEU A 407 -8.34 -16.37 11.48
N CYS A 408 -9.59 -15.89 11.56
CA CYS A 408 -10.08 -15.17 12.73
C CYS A 408 -10.07 -16.05 13.99
N ARG A 409 -10.53 -17.28 13.87
CA ARG A 409 -10.54 -18.23 14.98
C ARG A 409 -9.13 -18.67 15.38
N TYR A 410 -8.22 -18.77 14.43
CA TYR A 410 -6.83 -19.07 14.75
C TYR A 410 -6.23 -18.04 15.71
N PHE A 411 -6.47 -16.75 15.49
CA PHE A 411 -6.00 -15.70 16.39
C PHE A 411 -6.73 -15.67 17.74
N THR A 412 -8.00 -16.05 17.78
CA THR A 412 -8.77 -16.04 19.04
C THR A 412 -8.59 -17.30 19.88
N ASP A 413 -8.47 -18.46 19.25
CA ASP A 413 -8.57 -19.76 19.93
C ASP A 413 -7.21 -20.47 20.00
N ALA A 414 -6.29 -20.23 19.07
CA ALA A 414 -5.12 -21.08 18.92
C ALA A 414 -3.78 -20.39 19.23
N VAL A 415 -3.62 -19.11 18.93
CA VAL A 415 -2.32 -18.44 19.02
C VAL A 415 -2.42 -17.00 19.53
N THR A 416 -1.39 -16.59 20.26
CA THR A 416 -1.06 -15.18 20.48
C THR A 416 0.22 -14.89 19.70
N GLY A 417 0.27 -13.77 18.98
CA GLY A 417 1.45 -13.42 18.19
C GLY A 417 2.71 -13.25 19.04
N ASP A 418 3.82 -13.79 18.57
CA ASP A 418 5.12 -13.59 19.19
C ASP A 418 5.49 -12.10 19.17
N TYR A 419 5.98 -11.59 20.31
CA TYR A 419 6.44 -10.21 20.35
C TYR A 419 7.63 -10.00 19.43
N ILE A 420 7.52 -9.01 18.55
CA ILE A 420 8.62 -8.54 17.70
C ILE A 420 8.90 -7.06 17.97
N GLY A 421 10.16 -6.65 17.84
CA GLY A 421 10.49 -5.23 17.92
C GLY A 421 9.93 -4.44 16.73
N ALA A 422 9.94 -3.10 16.86
CA ALA A 422 9.60 -2.23 15.74
C ALA A 422 10.50 -2.50 14.54
N GLN A 423 9.89 -2.70 13.38
CA GLN A 423 10.61 -3.06 12.16
C GLN A 423 11.11 -1.80 11.43
N PRO A 424 12.37 -1.76 10.96
CA PRO A 424 12.88 -0.65 10.18
C PRO A 424 12.07 -0.43 8.89
N ALA A 425 12.00 0.81 8.42
CA ALA A 425 11.29 1.11 7.18
C ALA A 425 11.93 0.45 5.94
N ASP A 426 13.22 0.15 6.00
CA ASP A 426 13.94 -0.52 4.91
C ASP A 426 13.61 -2.02 4.80
N ASP A 427 13.01 -2.64 5.81
CA ASP A 427 12.56 -4.03 5.74
C ASP A 427 11.28 -4.19 4.89
N PHE A 428 10.61 -3.07 4.58
CA PHE A 428 9.45 -3.03 3.71
C PHE A 428 9.82 -2.35 2.40
N PHE A 429 9.93 -3.13 1.33
CA PHE A 429 10.29 -2.60 0.02
C PHE A 429 9.46 -3.27 -1.08
N ALA A 430 8.88 -2.46 -1.95
CA ALA A 430 8.27 -2.89 -3.20
C ALA A 430 8.86 -2.08 -4.36
N ASP A 431 9.24 -2.73 -5.44
CA ASP A 431 9.77 -2.05 -6.62
C ASP A 431 8.63 -1.50 -7.49
N TYR A 432 7.90 -0.52 -6.92
CA TYR A 432 6.77 0.10 -7.61
C TYR A 432 7.16 0.75 -8.94
N LEU A 433 8.40 1.23 -9.11
CA LEU A 433 8.83 1.81 -10.37
C LEU A 433 8.91 0.76 -11.48
N ASP A 434 9.53 -0.39 -11.18
CA ASP A 434 9.61 -1.51 -12.11
C ASP A 434 8.21 -2.06 -12.43
N ASP A 435 7.37 -2.22 -11.42
CA ASP A 435 5.97 -2.65 -11.56
C ASP A 435 5.20 -1.73 -12.53
N ARG A 436 5.34 -0.41 -12.39
CA ARG A 436 4.61 0.54 -13.22
C ARG A 436 5.14 0.64 -14.65
N VAL A 437 6.45 0.54 -14.83
CA VAL A 437 7.10 0.68 -16.14
C VAL A 437 7.10 -0.66 -16.88
N THR A 438 7.69 -1.71 -16.27
CA THR A 438 7.96 -2.97 -16.96
C THR A 438 6.73 -3.88 -17.00
N ASN A 439 6.03 -4.05 -15.88
CA ASN A 439 4.90 -4.96 -15.78
C ASN A 439 3.57 -4.30 -16.16
N GLY A 440 3.38 -3.06 -15.73
CA GLY A 440 2.11 -2.34 -15.91
C GLY A 440 2.02 -1.48 -17.15
N HIS A 441 3.13 -1.11 -17.79
CA HIS A 441 3.20 -0.16 -18.91
C HIS A 441 2.34 1.10 -18.67
N ARG A 442 2.37 1.61 -17.41
CA ARG A 442 1.53 2.72 -16.99
C ARG A 442 2.04 4.04 -17.57
N PRO A 443 1.15 4.88 -18.10
CA PRO A 443 1.54 6.24 -18.47
C PRO A 443 1.89 7.04 -17.20
N ASP A 444 2.85 7.95 -17.32
CA ASP A 444 3.31 8.80 -16.20
C ASP A 444 3.65 8.03 -14.91
N PRO A 445 4.60 7.08 -14.96
CA PRO A 445 4.91 6.25 -13.82
C PRO A 445 5.45 7.03 -12.61
N VAL A 446 5.95 8.25 -12.82
CA VAL A 446 6.51 9.14 -11.79
C VAL A 446 5.65 10.38 -11.59
N GLY A 447 5.28 11.08 -12.65
CA GLY A 447 4.56 12.36 -12.61
C GLY A 447 3.15 12.28 -12.04
N GLY A 448 2.55 11.08 -12.02
CA GLY A 448 1.24 10.83 -11.41
C GLY A 448 1.19 11.12 -9.92
N PHE A 449 2.23 10.77 -9.17
CA PHE A 449 2.29 10.93 -7.72
C PHE A 449 2.25 12.41 -7.27
N PRO A 450 3.10 13.33 -7.79
CA PRO A 450 2.98 14.74 -7.45
C PRO A 450 1.63 15.37 -7.81
N ARG A 451 1.04 14.98 -8.95
CA ARG A 451 -0.30 15.45 -9.34
C ARG A 451 -1.38 15.01 -8.35
N HIS A 452 -1.39 13.73 -7.98
CA HIS A 452 -2.33 13.20 -7.00
C HIS A 452 -2.15 13.89 -5.65
N LEU A 453 -0.92 14.01 -5.15
CA LEU A 453 -0.61 14.68 -3.89
C LEU A 453 -1.18 16.11 -3.84
N ARG A 454 -0.96 16.90 -4.90
CA ARG A 454 -1.45 18.28 -4.97
C ARG A 454 -2.97 18.37 -5.04
N LEU A 455 -3.63 17.51 -5.82
CA LEU A 455 -5.08 17.46 -5.86
C LEU A 455 -5.67 17.05 -4.52
N ARG A 456 -5.07 16.05 -3.87
CA ARG A 456 -5.48 15.63 -2.53
C ARG A 456 -5.34 16.76 -1.51
N ARG A 457 -4.21 17.44 -1.48
CA ARG A 457 -3.98 18.57 -0.55
C ARG A 457 -4.91 19.77 -0.83
N ARG A 458 -5.26 20.02 -2.08
CA ARG A 458 -6.29 21.00 -2.42
C ARG A 458 -7.66 20.62 -1.88
N LEU A 459 -8.04 19.38 -2.03
CA LEU A 459 -9.30 18.83 -1.50
C LEU A 459 -9.34 18.93 0.03
N ASP A 460 -8.28 18.49 0.72
CA ASP A 460 -8.18 18.59 2.18
C ASP A 460 -8.24 20.05 2.66
N SER A 461 -7.62 20.97 1.91
CA SER A 461 -7.72 22.42 2.16
C SER A 461 -9.17 22.93 2.03
N ALA A 462 -9.90 22.51 0.99
CA ALA A 462 -11.30 22.88 0.81
C ALA A 462 -12.21 22.35 1.94
N PHE A 463 -12.01 21.10 2.37
CA PHE A 463 -12.72 20.56 3.54
C PHE A 463 -12.37 21.33 4.82
N THR A 464 -11.08 21.70 5.01
CA THR A 464 -10.65 22.49 6.17
C THR A 464 -11.33 23.86 6.20
N LEU A 465 -11.39 24.57 5.05
CA LEU A 465 -12.10 25.85 4.95
C LEU A 465 -13.60 25.70 5.25
N ALA A 466 -14.24 24.62 4.73
CA ALA A 466 -15.64 24.32 5.02
C ALA A 466 -15.87 24.02 6.51
N ALA A 467 -14.98 23.29 7.16
CA ALA A 467 -15.05 23.01 8.58
C ALA A 467 -14.88 24.28 9.44
N LEU A 468 -13.91 25.13 9.10
CA LEU A 468 -13.74 26.42 9.78
C LEU A 468 -14.97 27.34 9.60
N HIS A 469 -15.58 27.35 8.42
CA HIS A 469 -16.83 28.08 8.19
C HIS A 469 -17.97 27.48 9.05
N ASN A 470 -18.08 26.15 9.10
CA ASN A 470 -19.07 25.44 9.90
C ASN A 470 -18.97 25.77 11.40
N CYS A 471 -17.76 25.86 11.95
CA CYS A 471 -17.55 26.24 13.36
C CYS A 471 -18.07 27.66 13.68
N LEU A 472 -18.01 28.58 12.72
CA LEU A 472 -18.33 30.01 12.91
C LEU A 472 -19.79 30.36 12.58
N THR A 473 -20.51 29.50 11.87
CA THR A 473 -21.85 29.80 11.36
C THR A 473 -22.93 29.20 12.27
N PRO A 474 -24.04 29.90 12.63
CA PRO A 474 -25.06 29.34 13.52
C PRO A 474 -25.95 28.25 12.92
N ASN A 475 -26.20 28.24 11.63
CA ASN A 475 -27.00 27.21 10.93
C ASN A 475 -26.38 26.92 9.57
N LEU A 476 -26.29 25.65 9.20
CA LEU A 476 -25.91 25.22 7.84
C LEU A 476 -27.09 25.49 6.89
N GLY A 477 -26.82 26.12 5.77
CA GLY A 477 -27.77 26.26 4.68
C GLY A 477 -27.77 25.06 3.75
N ASP A 478 -28.82 24.93 2.92
CA ASP A 478 -28.89 23.86 1.90
C ASP A 478 -27.69 23.88 0.93
N ASP A 479 -27.21 25.10 0.59
CA ASP A 479 -26.06 25.30 -0.29
C ASP A 479 -24.75 24.76 0.27
N GLU A 480 -24.59 24.73 1.60
CA GLU A 480 -23.40 24.17 2.26
C GLU A 480 -23.40 22.66 2.20
N THR A 481 -24.55 22.06 2.46
CA THR A 481 -24.74 20.61 2.35
C THR A 481 -24.47 20.14 0.92
N GLU A 482 -24.92 20.88 -0.07
CA GLU A 482 -24.69 20.57 -1.48
C GLU A 482 -23.19 20.71 -1.84
N SER A 483 -22.50 21.72 -1.31
CA SER A 483 -21.05 21.90 -1.52
C SER A 483 -20.23 20.76 -0.91
N LEU A 484 -20.61 20.27 0.27
CA LEU A 484 -19.96 19.12 0.92
C LEU A 484 -20.20 17.83 0.14
N LYS A 485 -21.39 17.59 -0.39
CA LYS A 485 -21.68 16.46 -1.28
C LYS A 485 -20.80 16.50 -2.54
N LYS A 486 -20.66 17.68 -3.16
CA LYS A 486 -19.78 17.86 -4.32
C LYS A 486 -18.32 17.56 -3.98
N LEU A 487 -17.80 18.04 -2.84
CA LEU A 487 -16.44 17.70 -2.39
C LEU A 487 -16.26 16.20 -2.17
N SER A 488 -17.24 15.51 -1.60
CA SER A 488 -17.20 14.05 -1.40
C SER A 488 -17.18 13.28 -2.72
N HIS A 489 -17.93 13.71 -3.72
CA HIS A 489 -17.87 13.13 -5.08
C HIS A 489 -16.53 13.39 -5.76
N VAL A 490 -15.96 14.60 -5.59
CA VAL A 490 -14.63 14.91 -6.11
C VAL A 490 -13.56 14.07 -5.40
N GLU A 491 -13.68 13.84 -4.08
CA GLU A 491 -12.79 12.96 -3.33
C GLU A 491 -12.81 11.55 -3.91
N GLU A 492 -13.99 10.98 -4.05
CA GLU A 492 -14.14 9.63 -4.60
C GLU A 492 -13.52 9.52 -6.00
N ALA A 493 -13.77 10.51 -6.85
CA ALA A 493 -13.21 10.53 -8.20
C ALA A 493 -11.67 10.67 -8.22
N ILE A 494 -11.07 11.46 -7.32
CA ILE A 494 -9.61 11.58 -7.16
C ILE A 494 -9.02 10.25 -6.70
N GLU A 495 -9.64 9.64 -5.69
CA GLU A 495 -9.12 8.40 -5.10
C GLU A 495 -9.31 7.19 -6.01
N LEU A 496 -10.40 7.12 -6.76
CA LEU A 496 -10.61 6.07 -7.78
C LEU A 496 -9.63 6.18 -8.95
N ARG A 497 -9.19 7.38 -9.32
CA ARG A 497 -8.11 7.55 -10.30
C ARG A 497 -6.75 7.17 -9.75
N GLY A 498 -6.50 7.45 -8.49
CA GLY A 498 -5.19 7.27 -7.88
C GLY A 498 -4.14 8.14 -8.55
N VAL A 499 -3.03 7.56 -9.00
CA VAL A 499 -1.93 8.27 -9.68
C VAL A 499 -2.01 8.23 -11.22
N ASP A 500 -3.04 7.60 -11.78
CA ASP A 500 -3.18 7.42 -13.23
C ASP A 500 -3.93 8.60 -13.90
N PHE A 501 -3.42 9.82 -13.71
CA PHE A 501 -3.93 11.03 -14.36
C PHE A 501 -3.32 11.24 -15.73
N PRO A 502 -4.10 11.68 -16.73
CA PRO A 502 -3.54 12.08 -18.03
C PRO A 502 -2.52 13.22 -17.87
N ALA A 503 -1.43 13.16 -18.61
CA ALA A 503 -0.35 14.18 -18.56
C ALA A 503 -0.79 15.59 -19.00
N THR A 504 -1.92 15.70 -19.69
CA THR A 504 -2.45 16.95 -20.25
C THR A 504 -3.01 17.91 -19.20
N THR A 505 -3.11 17.51 -17.93
CA THR A 505 -3.51 18.43 -16.86
C THR A 505 -2.29 19.28 -16.48
N PRO A 506 -2.23 20.59 -16.80
CA PRO A 506 -1.15 21.46 -16.36
C PRO A 506 -1.09 21.43 -14.83
N SER A 507 0.10 21.23 -14.26
CA SER A 507 0.28 21.45 -12.83
C SER A 507 -0.23 22.86 -12.49
N PRO A 508 -1.06 23.03 -11.44
CA PRO A 508 -1.51 24.37 -11.05
C PRO A 508 -0.29 25.25 -10.91
N ARG A 509 -0.25 26.35 -11.65
CA ARG A 509 0.87 27.30 -11.57
C ARG A 509 0.92 27.88 -10.16
N TRP A 510 1.99 27.60 -9.44
CA TRP A 510 2.26 28.23 -8.18
C TRP A 510 2.49 29.72 -8.41
N GLY A 511 1.65 30.58 -7.80
CA GLY A 511 1.84 32.02 -7.79
C GLY A 511 1.14 32.82 -8.88
N GLU A 512 0.44 32.24 -9.84
CA GLU A 512 -0.48 33.00 -10.66
C GLU A 512 -1.84 33.07 -9.96
N GLY A 513 -2.05 34.10 -9.19
CA GLY A 513 -3.37 34.50 -8.72
C GLY A 513 -4.30 34.63 -9.91
N GLY A 514 -5.50 33.98 -9.81
CA GLY A 514 -6.46 33.95 -10.90
C GLY A 514 -6.74 35.32 -11.50
N GLY A 515 -6.08 35.61 -12.62
CA GLY A 515 -6.50 36.67 -13.49
C GLY A 515 -7.81 36.28 -14.16
N ALA A 516 -8.90 36.90 -13.78
CA ALA A 516 -10.17 36.78 -14.46
C ALA A 516 -9.98 37.24 -15.91
N SER A 517 -10.14 36.35 -16.89
CA SER A 517 -10.29 36.76 -18.29
C SER A 517 -11.57 37.59 -18.44
N PRO A 518 -11.55 38.66 -19.28
CA PRO A 518 -12.74 39.49 -19.50
C PRO A 518 -13.86 38.69 -20.16
N PRO A 519 -15.14 39.03 -19.90
CA PRO A 519 -16.27 38.29 -20.44
C PRO A 519 -16.40 38.55 -21.94
N GLY A 520 -16.24 37.51 -22.74
CA GLY A 520 -16.66 37.46 -24.13
C GLY A 520 -18.14 37.11 -24.21
N GLU A 521 -18.91 37.98 -24.81
CA GLU A 521 -20.34 37.78 -25.12
C GLU A 521 -20.53 36.62 -26.09
N GLY A 522 -21.59 35.82 -25.89
CA GLY A 522 -22.13 35.03 -26.98
C GLY A 522 -22.88 33.76 -26.63
N SER A 523 -24.19 33.91 -26.43
CA SER A 523 -25.31 33.04 -26.82
C SER A 523 -25.51 31.66 -26.19
N SER A 524 -26.70 31.61 -25.57
CA SER A 524 -27.51 30.50 -25.08
C SER A 524 -27.82 29.39 -26.10
N SER A 525 -27.82 28.14 -25.67
CA SER A 525 -28.94 27.22 -25.89
C SER A 525 -28.82 25.99 -24.94
N ALA A 526 -29.83 25.86 -24.11
CA ALA A 526 -29.99 24.71 -23.23
C ALA A 526 -30.58 23.53 -23.98
N GLN A 527 -30.04 22.33 -23.76
CA GLN A 527 -30.75 21.06 -23.97
C GLN A 527 -30.54 20.11 -22.79
N PRO A 528 -31.55 19.29 -22.46
CA PRO A 528 -31.60 18.56 -21.20
C PRO A 528 -30.76 17.26 -21.19
N LEU A 529 -30.17 16.98 -20.06
CA LEU A 529 -29.36 15.81 -19.75
C LEU A 529 -30.23 14.56 -19.57
N THR A 530 -29.96 13.51 -20.33
CA THR A 530 -30.38 12.14 -20.05
C THR A 530 -29.20 11.36 -19.48
N PRO A 531 -29.40 10.45 -18.52
CA PRO A 531 -28.32 9.73 -17.86
C PRO A 531 -28.00 8.43 -18.62
N ASN A 532 -26.76 8.33 -19.11
CA ASN A 532 -26.16 7.04 -19.44
C ASN A 532 -24.63 7.17 -19.38
N PRO A 533 -23.89 6.34 -18.62
CA PRO A 533 -22.46 6.46 -18.51
C PRO A 533 -21.75 5.78 -19.68
N SER A 534 -21.04 6.57 -20.48
CA SER A 534 -20.06 6.09 -21.45
C SER A 534 -18.65 6.58 -21.10
N PRO A 535 -17.57 5.84 -21.48
CA PRO A 535 -16.26 5.99 -20.86
C PRO A 535 -15.54 7.29 -21.23
N LEU A 536 -15.02 7.89 -20.22
CA LEU A 536 -14.40 9.16 -19.98
C LEU A 536 -13.09 9.39 -20.78
N ARG A 537 -13.17 10.05 -21.91
CA ARG A 537 -12.06 10.82 -22.49
C ARG A 537 -12.34 12.31 -22.25
N GLY A 538 -11.54 12.97 -21.39
CA GLY A 538 -11.62 14.42 -21.19
C GLY A 538 -11.96 14.91 -19.79
N GLU A 539 -12.11 14.05 -18.78
CA GLU A 539 -12.57 14.43 -17.43
C GLU A 539 -11.49 14.95 -16.45
N GLY A 540 -10.21 14.91 -16.82
CA GLY A 540 -9.13 15.44 -16.00
C GLY A 540 -9.28 16.94 -15.72
N ASP A 541 -9.64 17.70 -16.74
CA ASP A 541 -9.87 19.14 -16.63
C ASP A 541 -11.16 19.45 -15.84
N SER A 542 -12.19 18.61 -15.95
CA SER A 542 -13.47 18.81 -15.25
C SER A 542 -13.38 18.60 -13.73
N LEU A 543 -12.52 17.69 -13.23
CA LEU A 543 -12.34 17.47 -11.78
C LEU A 543 -11.57 18.61 -11.12
N ALA A 544 -10.47 19.05 -11.74
CA ALA A 544 -9.69 20.19 -11.25
C ALA A 544 -10.52 21.49 -11.25
N ASP A 545 -11.36 21.70 -12.27
CA ASP A 545 -12.29 22.82 -12.38
C ASP A 545 -13.43 22.75 -11.37
N SER A 546 -13.96 21.54 -11.14
CA SER A 546 -15.02 21.33 -10.14
C SER A 546 -14.47 21.60 -8.73
N LEU A 547 -13.26 21.09 -8.43
CA LEU A 547 -12.58 21.39 -7.17
C LEU A 547 -12.30 22.89 -7.02
N SER A 548 -11.81 23.57 -8.07
CA SER A 548 -11.54 25.00 -8.05
C SER A 548 -12.77 25.84 -7.77
N ARG A 549 -13.90 25.48 -8.35
CA ARG A 549 -15.19 26.14 -8.09
C ARG A 549 -15.63 25.96 -6.64
N CYS A 550 -15.63 24.72 -6.13
CA CYS A 550 -15.97 24.46 -4.74
C CYS A 550 -15.04 25.20 -3.76
N GLU A 551 -13.71 25.17 -4.02
CA GLU A 551 -12.70 25.84 -3.22
C GLU A 551 -12.93 27.37 -3.19
N SER A 552 -13.22 27.99 -4.34
CA SER A 552 -13.53 29.43 -4.46
C SER A 552 -14.81 29.80 -3.71
N ASP A 553 -15.89 29.03 -3.88
CA ASP A 553 -17.18 29.30 -3.23
C ASP A 553 -17.08 29.17 -1.70
N ILE A 554 -16.40 28.15 -1.20
CA ILE A 554 -16.20 27.94 0.25
C ILE A 554 -15.31 29.05 0.82
N THR A 555 -14.21 29.40 0.12
CA THR A 555 -13.31 30.49 0.54
C THR A 555 -14.07 31.82 0.63
N LYS A 556 -14.93 32.10 -0.35
CA LYS A 556 -15.75 33.32 -0.36
C LYS A 556 -16.72 33.35 0.81
N ARG A 557 -17.45 32.27 1.07
CA ARG A 557 -18.39 32.19 2.22
C ARG A 557 -17.68 32.41 3.54
N LEU A 558 -16.52 31.80 3.74
CA LEU A 558 -15.72 32.00 4.95
C LEU A 558 -15.26 33.47 5.07
N ALA A 559 -14.77 34.09 3.98
CA ALA A 559 -14.37 35.49 3.96
C ALA A 559 -15.56 36.40 4.27
N ASP A 560 -16.72 36.21 3.64
CA ASP A 560 -17.94 36.99 3.87
C ASP A 560 -18.42 36.86 5.33
N ARG A 561 -18.32 35.65 5.90
CA ARG A 561 -18.64 35.41 7.32
C ARG A 561 -17.73 36.18 8.26
N LEU A 562 -16.43 36.17 8.03
CA LEU A 562 -15.44 36.90 8.84
C LEU A 562 -15.62 38.43 8.75
N GLN A 563 -16.07 38.93 7.61
CA GLN A 563 -16.32 40.34 7.33
C GLN A 563 -17.74 40.82 7.66
N ALA A 564 -18.63 39.93 8.10
CA ALA A 564 -20.03 40.25 8.36
C ALA A 564 -20.22 41.39 9.37
N ARG A 565 -19.25 41.58 10.29
CA ARG A 565 -19.25 42.64 11.32
C ARG A 565 -18.17 43.70 11.10
N SER A 566 -17.52 43.72 9.92
CA SER A 566 -16.53 44.73 9.59
C SER A 566 -17.17 46.10 9.45
N ALA A 567 -16.55 47.18 10.00
CA ALA A 567 -16.93 48.52 9.74
C ALA A 567 -16.77 48.88 8.25
N GLU A 568 -17.34 49.99 7.76
CA GLU A 568 -17.15 50.45 6.36
C GLU A 568 -15.68 50.37 5.94
N GLY A 569 -15.46 49.50 4.93
CA GLY A 569 -14.14 48.95 4.70
C GLY A 569 -13.39 49.52 3.52
N ARG A 570 -12.14 49.18 3.52
CA ARG A 570 -11.23 49.35 2.38
C ARG A 570 -11.23 48.06 1.59
N PRO A 571 -11.17 48.10 0.25
CA PRO A 571 -10.95 46.87 -0.53
C PRO A 571 -9.59 46.25 -0.20
N GLY A 572 -9.57 44.94 -0.09
CA GLY A 572 -8.39 44.16 0.33
C GLY A 572 -8.30 42.80 -0.30
N VAL A 573 -7.37 42.03 0.22
CA VAL A 573 -7.18 40.62 -0.12
C VAL A 573 -7.06 39.81 1.17
N MET A 574 -7.79 38.71 1.25
CA MET A 574 -7.71 37.77 2.36
C MET A 574 -6.97 36.52 1.92
N ILE A 575 -6.00 36.10 2.72
CA ILE A 575 -5.14 34.93 2.51
C ILE A 575 -5.40 33.95 3.64
N PHE A 576 -5.72 32.69 3.33
CA PHE A 576 -6.00 31.66 4.32
C PHE A 576 -4.88 30.63 4.42
N ASN A 577 -4.62 30.16 5.63
CA ASN A 577 -3.74 29.04 5.92
C ASN A 577 -4.59 27.87 6.47
N THR A 578 -4.59 26.77 5.76
CA THR A 578 -5.32 25.55 6.13
C THR A 578 -4.45 24.51 6.84
N CYS A 579 -3.18 24.87 7.17
CA CYS A 579 -2.31 24.02 7.98
C CYS A 579 -2.39 24.39 9.46
N SER A 580 -2.16 23.41 10.35
CA SER A 580 -2.13 23.60 11.81
C SER A 580 -0.89 24.31 12.34
N PHE A 581 -0.01 24.80 11.48
CA PHE A 581 1.20 25.55 11.81
C PHE A 581 1.29 26.85 11.00
N ALA A 582 1.98 27.84 11.53
CA ALA A 582 2.17 29.12 10.83
C ALA A 582 2.97 28.94 9.54
N ARG A 583 2.54 29.57 8.46
CA ARG A 583 3.19 29.49 7.16
C ARG A 583 3.65 30.86 6.67
N ARG A 584 4.88 30.94 6.17
CA ARG A 584 5.36 32.05 5.35
C ARG A 584 5.01 31.80 3.90
N MET A 585 3.82 32.27 3.52
CA MET A 585 3.22 32.05 2.21
C MET A 585 3.74 33.11 1.23
N THR A 586 4.11 32.66 0.04
CA THR A 586 4.47 33.55 -1.08
C THR A 586 3.24 33.80 -1.93
N VAL A 587 3.00 35.09 -2.24
CA VAL A 587 1.91 35.49 -3.14
C VAL A 587 2.39 36.53 -4.12
N GLU A 588 1.95 36.42 -5.36
CA GLU A 588 2.12 37.40 -6.42
C GLU A 588 0.71 37.91 -6.78
N LEU A 589 0.42 39.16 -6.48
CA LEU A 589 -0.94 39.74 -6.53
C LEU A 589 -0.99 40.94 -7.45
N GLU A 590 -1.94 40.95 -8.35
CA GLU A 590 -2.24 42.09 -9.22
C GLU A 590 -3.27 43.03 -8.57
N GLY A 591 -3.38 44.24 -9.10
CA GLY A 591 -4.37 45.23 -8.69
C GLY A 591 -4.05 45.97 -7.39
N PHE A 592 -2.81 45.90 -6.90
CA PHE A 592 -2.30 46.71 -5.81
C PHE A 592 -1.88 48.11 -6.31
N ARG A 593 -2.06 49.14 -5.47
CA ARG A 593 -1.68 50.51 -5.75
C ARG A 593 -0.52 50.94 -4.84
N GLY A 594 0.69 50.49 -5.19
CA GLY A 594 1.91 50.80 -4.46
C GLY A 594 2.43 49.70 -3.54
N ALA A 595 3.61 49.94 -2.98
CA ALA A 595 4.28 49.00 -2.10
C ALA A 595 3.62 48.92 -0.73
N LEU A 596 3.50 47.70 -0.19
CA LEU A 596 3.10 47.51 1.20
C LEU A 596 4.31 47.62 2.13
N PRO A 597 4.14 48.12 3.38
CA PRO A 597 5.21 48.17 4.34
C PRO A 597 5.60 46.76 4.82
N VAL A 598 6.88 46.51 5.01
CA VAL A 598 7.40 45.30 5.63
C VAL A 598 7.26 45.44 7.14
N ALA A 599 6.15 44.93 7.64
CA ALA A 599 5.81 44.85 9.06
C ALA A 599 4.85 43.67 9.24
N ASP A 600 4.83 43.06 10.40
CA ASP A 600 3.94 41.91 10.67
C ASP A 600 2.49 42.18 10.23
N PRO A 601 1.91 41.29 9.44
CA PRO A 601 2.36 39.93 9.10
C PRO A 601 3.22 39.83 7.80
N ILE A 602 3.55 40.94 7.14
CA ILE A 602 4.36 40.98 5.90
C ILE A 602 5.85 40.92 6.24
N LYS A 603 6.50 39.79 5.87
CA LYS A 603 7.94 39.59 6.15
C LYS A 603 8.85 40.04 5.01
N ALA A 604 8.37 40.07 3.78
CA ALA A 604 9.04 40.67 2.64
C ALA A 604 8.01 41.21 1.65
N ALA A 605 8.36 42.31 0.98
CA ALA A 605 7.49 42.96 0.01
C ALA A 605 8.29 43.56 -1.13
N GLU A 606 7.71 43.47 -2.31
CA GLU A 606 8.19 44.08 -3.54
C GLU A 606 6.99 44.49 -4.39
N PHE A 607 7.09 45.64 -5.04
CA PHE A 607 6.09 46.07 -6.00
C PHE A 607 6.80 46.48 -7.30
N SER A 608 6.59 45.76 -8.35
CA SER A 608 7.13 46.04 -9.69
C SER A 608 6.16 45.54 -10.75
N ASP A 609 6.09 46.25 -11.87
CA ASP A 609 5.27 45.91 -13.03
C ASP A 609 3.77 45.69 -12.73
N GLY A 610 3.24 46.42 -11.71
CA GLY A 610 1.85 46.28 -11.28
C GLY A 610 1.55 45.06 -10.40
N ILE A 611 2.58 44.29 -10.07
CA ILE A 611 2.48 43.04 -9.26
C ILE A 611 3.09 43.29 -7.89
N ALA A 612 2.33 42.99 -6.84
CA ALA A 612 2.83 42.94 -5.47
C ALA A 612 3.32 41.52 -5.17
N ARG A 613 4.64 41.35 -4.94
CA ARG A 613 5.26 40.10 -4.51
C ARG A 613 5.51 40.14 -3.02
N LEU A 614 4.85 39.27 -2.28
CA LEU A 614 4.84 39.33 -0.82
C LEU A 614 5.18 37.94 -0.21
N VAL A 615 5.88 38.02 0.94
CA VAL A 615 5.97 36.90 1.87
C VAL A 615 5.17 37.25 3.11
N VAL A 616 4.09 36.54 3.35
CA VAL A 616 3.14 36.81 4.43
C VAL A 616 3.13 35.65 5.41
N GLU A 617 3.33 35.94 6.71
CA GLU A 617 3.20 34.94 7.75
C GLU A 617 1.73 34.83 8.16
N VAL A 618 1.10 33.72 7.79
CA VAL A 618 -0.31 33.45 8.07
C VAL A 618 -0.41 32.50 9.25
N PRO A 619 -1.18 32.84 10.30
CA PRO A 619 -1.30 32.01 11.49
C PRO A 619 -1.89 30.62 11.19
N PRO A 620 -1.71 29.62 12.10
CA PRO A 620 -2.28 28.29 11.94
C PRO A 620 -3.79 28.36 11.75
N LEU A 621 -4.34 27.58 10.81
CA LEU A 621 -5.78 27.46 10.55
C LEU A 621 -6.47 28.83 10.62
N GLY A 622 -5.88 29.82 9.97
CA GLY A 622 -6.25 31.22 10.14
C GLY A 622 -6.17 32.03 8.85
N TYR A 623 -6.16 33.33 9.02
CA TYR A 623 -6.16 34.25 7.89
C TYR A 623 -5.29 35.49 8.15
N VAL A 624 -4.93 36.15 7.05
CA VAL A 624 -4.40 37.52 7.01
C VAL A 624 -5.19 38.31 5.97
N TRP A 625 -5.61 39.52 6.35
CA TRP A 625 -6.19 40.50 5.44
C TRP A 625 -5.21 41.61 5.15
N LEU A 626 -5.03 41.93 3.86
CA LEU A 626 -4.11 42.99 3.36
C LEU A 626 -4.90 44.04 2.59
N PRO A 627 -4.67 45.37 2.83
CA PRO A 627 -5.29 46.41 2.03
C PRO A 627 -4.68 46.44 0.62
N ARG A 628 -5.50 46.71 -0.41
CA ARG A 628 -4.99 46.90 -1.79
C ARG A 628 -4.27 48.23 -2.04
N GLU A 629 -4.52 49.21 -1.19
CA GLU A 629 -3.82 50.49 -1.26
C GLU A 629 -2.63 50.47 -0.33
N GLY A 630 -1.44 50.50 -0.93
CA GLY A 630 -0.20 50.69 -0.19
C GLY A 630 -0.03 52.17 0.21
N THR A 631 0.61 52.44 1.34
CA THR A 631 1.05 53.77 1.68
C THR A 631 2.12 54.22 0.69
N ALA A 632 2.04 55.48 0.23
CA ALA A 632 3.05 56.09 -0.64
C ALA A 632 4.37 56.26 0.14
N GLY A 633 5.10 55.16 0.31
CA GLY A 633 6.42 55.15 0.90
C GLY A 633 7.37 54.40 -0.01
N SER A 634 8.62 54.83 -0.07
CA SER A 634 9.65 54.10 -0.84
C SER A 634 9.76 52.65 -0.37
N SER A 635 9.73 51.69 -1.29
CA SER A 635 10.15 50.30 -1.01
C SER A 635 11.45 50.33 -0.20
N PRO A 636 11.53 49.55 0.88
CA PRO A 636 12.77 49.44 1.64
C PRO A 636 13.91 49.14 0.67
N ARG A 637 15.00 49.91 0.72
CA ARG A 637 16.18 49.56 -0.06
C ARG A 637 16.66 48.18 0.41
N ALA A 638 16.72 47.22 -0.51
CA ALA A 638 17.24 45.89 -0.21
C ALA A 638 18.67 46.05 0.37
N ARG A 639 18.84 45.62 1.61
CA ARG A 639 20.16 45.50 2.23
C ARG A 639 20.99 44.39 1.61
N LEU A 640 20.33 43.43 0.99
CA LEU A 640 20.92 42.26 0.36
C LEU A 640 20.31 42.12 -1.04
N LYS A 641 21.14 42.00 -2.09
CA LYS A 641 20.67 41.60 -3.41
C LYS A 641 20.31 40.12 -3.38
N THR A 642 19.09 39.77 -3.74
CA THR A 642 18.58 38.39 -3.74
C THR A 642 19.21 37.58 -4.86
N ALA A 643 19.55 38.19 -5.99
CA ALA A 643 20.31 37.56 -7.07
C ALA A 643 21.35 38.56 -7.63
N ASP A 644 22.59 38.11 -7.83
CA ASP A 644 23.70 38.91 -8.35
C ASP A 644 24.71 38.00 -9.10
N GLY A 645 24.84 38.20 -10.41
CA GLY A 645 25.66 37.35 -11.26
C GLY A 645 25.18 35.89 -11.29
N LEU A 646 25.95 34.97 -10.73
CA LEU A 646 25.63 33.53 -10.65
C LEU A 646 25.18 33.12 -9.24
N THR A 647 25.06 34.07 -8.33
CA THR A 647 24.72 33.81 -6.92
C THR A 647 23.30 34.23 -6.61
N ILE A 648 22.56 33.39 -5.96
CA ILE A 648 21.22 33.65 -5.41
C ILE A 648 21.21 33.38 -3.90
N ARG A 649 20.60 34.27 -3.11
CA ARG A 649 20.69 34.24 -1.65
C ARG A 649 19.59 34.98 -0.92
N ASN A 650 19.38 34.58 0.33
CA ASN A 650 18.60 35.33 1.32
C ASN A 650 19.33 35.33 2.67
N GLU A 651 18.66 35.64 3.76
CA GLU A 651 19.25 35.66 5.12
C GLU A 651 19.56 34.25 5.70
N PHE A 652 19.14 33.15 5.06
CA PHE A 652 19.34 31.78 5.57
C PHE A 652 20.46 31.02 4.85
N PHE A 653 20.61 31.26 3.54
CA PHE A 653 21.54 30.51 2.71
C PHE A 653 21.99 31.30 1.48
N GLU A 654 23.01 30.75 0.84
CA GLU A 654 23.54 31.21 -0.44
C GLU A 654 23.72 30.04 -1.39
N ALA A 655 23.38 30.22 -2.66
CA ALA A 655 23.54 29.21 -3.70
C ALA A 655 24.25 29.82 -4.92
N ASP A 656 25.23 29.08 -5.47
CA ASP A 656 25.95 29.47 -6.68
C ASP A 656 25.55 28.54 -7.82
N VAL A 657 25.12 29.09 -8.95
CA VAL A 657 24.86 28.35 -10.19
C VAL A 657 26.16 28.28 -11.00
N ASP A 658 26.44 27.09 -11.53
CA ASP A 658 27.64 26.89 -12.37
C ASP A 658 27.40 27.37 -13.80
N SER A 659 28.30 28.21 -14.31
CA SER A 659 28.16 28.77 -15.67
C SER A 659 28.35 27.77 -16.80
N GLY A 660 29.08 26.67 -16.55
CA GLY A 660 29.38 25.65 -17.54
C GLY A 660 28.28 24.59 -17.62
N THR A 661 27.77 24.13 -16.48
CA THR A 661 26.74 23.10 -16.44
C THR A 661 25.34 23.67 -16.31
N GLY A 662 25.19 24.84 -15.64
CA GLY A 662 23.88 25.40 -15.33
C GLY A 662 23.19 24.81 -14.09
N GLY A 663 23.84 23.86 -13.43
CA GLY A 663 23.38 23.28 -12.18
C GLY A 663 23.86 24.06 -10.95
N LEU A 664 23.55 23.60 -9.74
CA LEU A 664 24.07 24.17 -8.51
C LEU A 664 25.49 23.67 -8.26
N ARG A 665 26.46 24.62 -8.27
CA ARG A 665 27.82 24.35 -7.82
C ARG A 665 27.88 24.22 -6.32
N SER A 666 27.14 25.09 -5.59
CA SER A 666 27.08 25.04 -4.14
C SER A 666 25.74 25.58 -3.64
N PHE A 667 25.24 24.89 -2.59
CA PHE A 667 24.16 25.36 -1.74
C PHE A 667 24.68 25.33 -0.30
N ARG A 668 24.80 26.49 0.35
CA ARG A 668 25.52 26.61 1.61
C ARG A 668 24.85 27.48 2.65
N ASP A 669 25.07 27.17 3.91
CA ASP A 669 24.69 28.00 5.05
C ASP A 669 25.59 29.26 5.10
N LEU A 670 25.00 30.41 5.37
CA LEU A 670 25.71 31.69 5.45
C LEU A 670 26.68 31.78 6.63
N ARG A 671 26.41 31.09 7.72
CA ARG A 671 27.21 31.12 8.94
C ARG A 671 28.49 30.30 8.79
N THR A 672 28.38 29.07 8.35
CA THR A 672 29.53 28.15 8.20
C THR A 672 30.22 28.28 6.84
N ARG A 673 29.48 28.77 5.82
CA ARG A 673 29.88 28.83 4.40
C ARG A 673 30.27 27.45 3.80
N VAL A 674 29.90 26.39 4.44
CA VAL A 674 30.16 25.01 3.98
C VAL A 674 29.13 24.63 2.95
N THR A 675 29.59 24.14 1.79
CA THR A 675 28.71 23.54 0.77
C THR A 675 28.03 22.30 1.30
N ARG A 676 26.71 22.27 1.26
CA ARG A 676 25.87 21.15 1.68
C ARG A 676 25.43 20.28 0.51
N PHE A 677 24.99 20.93 -0.60
CA PHE A 677 24.60 20.28 -1.83
C PHE A 677 25.24 20.92 -3.07
N GLY A 678 25.50 20.08 -4.07
CA GLY A 678 25.57 20.46 -5.48
C GLY A 678 24.47 19.72 -6.23
N GLN A 679 24.08 20.19 -7.42
CA GLN A 679 23.03 19.58 -8.23
C GLN A 679 23.36 19.67 -9.71
N GLN A 680 23.05 18.59 -10.47
CA GLN A 680 23.12 18.53 -11.93
C GLN A 680 22.01 17.67 -12.48
N LEU A 681 21.57 17.95 -13.69
CA LEU A 681 20.72 17.05 -14.45
C LEU A 681 21.55 15.97 -15.11
N VAL A 682 21.05 14.78 -15.15
CA VAL A 682 21.71 13.60 -15.70
C VAL A 682 20.77 12.76 -16.55
N TYR A 683 21.30 12.09 -17.55
CA TYR A 683 20.73 10.89 -18.12
C TYR A 683 21.57 9.69 -17.69
N ASN A 684 20.96 8.73 -17.08
CA ASN A 684 21.60 7.44 -16.75
C ASN A 684 21.36 6.49 -17.94
N PRO A 685 22.39 5.82 -18.52
CA PRO A 685 23.64 5.41 -17.90
C PRO A 685 24.81 6.42 -17.95
N GLY A 686 24.71 7.51 -18.67
CA GLY A 686 25.79 8.51 -18.68
C GLY A 686 25.54 9.69 -19.60
N SER A 687 25.86 10.88 -19.10
CA SER A 687 25.70 12.13 -19.84
C SER A 687 26.52 13.25 -19.25
N THR A 688 26.64 14.34 -20.00
CA THR A 688 27.20 15.61 -19.55
C THR A 688 26.15 16.72 -19.67
N MET A 689 25.98 17.51 -18.60
CA MET A 689 25.13 18.69 -18.59
C MET A 689 25.95 19.89 -19.06
N ARG A 690 25.43 20.68 -20.01
CA ARG A 690 26.10 21.84 -20.60
C ARG A 690 25.13 23.01 -20.72
N ALA A 691 25.42 24.13 -20.04
CA ALA A 691 24.62 25.32 -20.12
C ALA A 691 24.93 26.10 -21.44
N THR A 692 23.88 26.63 -22.05
CA THR A 692 23.95 27.60 -23.14
C THR A 692 23.70 29.02 -22.64
N SER A 693 22.95 29.18 -21.52
CA SER A 693 22.66 30.45 -20.89
C SER A 693 22.43 30.28 -19.40
N VAL A 694 23.07 31.16 -18.60
CA VAL A 694 22.75 31.33 -17.18
C VAL A 694 22.62 32.83 -16.91
N LYS A 695 21.43 33.25 -16.46
CA LYS A 695 21.16 34.70 -16.29
C LYS A 695 20.25 34.97 -15.09
N VAL A 696 20.45 36.14 -14.46
CA VAL A 696 19.49 36.65 -13.48
C VAL A 696 18.25 37.12 -14.23
N THR A 697 17.11 36.52 -13.96
CA THR A 697 15.82 36.89 -14.53
C THR A 697 15.01 37.79 -13.61
N HIS A 698 15.29 37.75 -12.29
CA HIS A 698 14.71 38.70 -11.33
C HIS A 698 15.67 38.92 -10.14
N SER A 699 15.76 40.19 -9.67
CA SER A 699 16.55 40.53 -8.47
C SER A 699 15.88 41.71 -7.77
N GLY A 700 14.88 41.40 -6.97
CA GLY A 700 14.07 42.35 -6.24
C GLY A 700 14.33 42.36 -4.74
N THR A 701 13.48 43.10 -4.00
CA THR A 701 13.54 43.14 -2.53
C THR A 701 12.88 41.97 -1.86
N ALA A 702 12.00 41.26 -2.55
CA ALA A 702 11.30 40.05 -2.02
C ALA A 702 11.71 38.76 -2.74
N LEU A 703 11.98 38.85 -4.05
CA LEU A 703 12.25 37.68 -4.89
C LEU A 703 13.58 37.81 -5.62
N GLY A 704 14.38 36.77 -5.68
CA GLY A 704 15.50 36.56 -6.58
C GLY A 704 15.26 35.34 -7.46
N GLU A 705 15.62 35.46 -8.76
CA GLU A 705 15.49 34.34 -9.71
C GLU A 705 16.69 34.28 -10.65
N ILE A 706 17.25 33.06 -10.80
CA ILE A 706 18.23 32.76 -11.85
C ILE A 706 17.63 31.64 -12.73
N THR A 707 17.70 31.87 -14.03
CA THR A 707 17.32 30.88 -15.04
C THR A 707 18.56 30.34 -15.73
N SER A 708 18.64 29.03 -15.87
CA SER A 708 19.65 28.28 -16.59
C SER A 708 19.00 27.50 -17.70
N GLU A 709 19.54 27.57 -18.91
CA GLU A 709 19.11 26.83 -20.10
C GLU A 709 20.30 26.10 -20.72
N GLY A 710 20.07 24.93 -21.30
CA GLY A 710 21.17 24.15 -21.89
C GLY A 710 20.74 22.77 -22.38
N GLU A 711 21.71 21.89 -22.51
CA GLU A 711 21.60 20.59 -23.11
C GLU A 711 22.18 19.50 -22.20
N ILE A 712 21.58 18.32 -22.25
CA ILE A 712 22.13 17.07 -21.72
C ILE A 712 22.66 16.30 -22.92
N VAL A 713 23.97 16.03 -22.98
CA VAL A 713 24.62 15.39 -24.12
C VAL A 713 25.23 14.05 -23.77
N SER A 714 25.26 13.13 -24.73
CA SER A 714 25.93 11.84 -24.61
C SER A 714 27.45 11.98 -24.64
N ALA A 715 28.19 10.89 -24.42
CA ALA A 715 29.65 10.84 -24.58
C ALA A 715 30.11 11.09 -26.04
N GLN A 716 29.20 10.94 -27.01
CA GLN A 716 29.40 11.20 -28.43
C GLN A 716 28.96 12.60 -28.84
N ASP A 717 28.63 13.46 -27.87
CA ASP A 717 28.19 14.86 -28.06
C ASP A 717 26.80 14.97 -28.75
N GLU A 718 25.99 13.89 -28.71
CA GLU A 718 24.59 13.92 -29.15
C GLU A 718 23.71 14.56 -28.11
N VAL A 719 22.78 15.44 -28.54
CA VAL A 719 21.81 16.07 -27.64
C VAL A 719 20.71 15.07 -27.26
N LEU A 720 20.72 14.61 -26.01
CA LEU A 720 19.72 13.69 -25.44
C LEU A 720 18.47 14.42 -25.01
N ALA A 721 18.62 15.61 -24.42
CA ALA A 721 17.52 16.47 -24.01
C ALA A 721 17.99 17.93 -23.94
N THR A 722 17.05 18.89 -24.07
CA THR A 722 17.28 20.27 -23.67
C THR A 722 16.59 20.53 -22.32
N PHE A 723 17.14 21.46 -21.56
CA PHE A 723 16.59 21.77 -20.24
C PHE A 723 16.44 23.28 -20.01
N ARG A 724 15.51 23.61 -19.13
CA ARG A 724 15.40 24.90 -18.48
C ARG A 724 15.23 24.68 -16.98
N GLN A 725 16.11 25.31 -16.18
CA GLN A 725 16.00 25.29 -14.73
C GLN A 725 15.77 26.73 -14.23
N ARG A 726 14.88 26.88 -13.23
CA ARG A 726 14.67 28.13 -12.53
C ARG A 726 14.95 27.93 -11.04
N PHE A 727 15.85 28.70 -10.52
CA PHE A 727 16.22 28.80 -9.11
C PHE A 727 15.57 30.05 -8.54
N ARG A 728 14.68 29.91 -7.54
CA ARG A 728 13.96 31.01 -6.91
C ARG A 728 14.24 31.05 -5.42
N VAL A 729 14.47 32.23 -4.92
CA VAL A 729 14.66 32.50 -3.49
C VAL A 729 13.77 33.66 -3.08
N TRP A 730 13.04 33.49 -2.03
CA TRP A 730 12.25 34.52 -1.40
C TRP A 730 12.93 34.99 -0.10
N MET A 731 12.99 36.29 0.15
CA MET A 731 13.38 36.81 1.44
C MET A 731 12.44 36.30 2.52
N SER A 732 12.96 36.04 3.71
CA SER A 732 12.24 35.48 4.86
C SER A 732 11.71 34.05 4.69
N ARG A 733 12.02 33.34 3.60
CA ARG A 733 11.73 31.90 3.45
C ARG A 733 13.01 31.06 3.43
N PRO A 734 13.14 30.07 4.31
CA PRO A 734 14.36 29.25 4.42
C PRO A 734 14.39 28.09 3.42
N VAL A 735 13.95 28.31 2.18
CA VAL A 735 13.94 27.29 1.10
C VAL A 735 14.38 27.90 -0.22
N LEU A 736 15.12 27.14 -1.02
CA LEU A 736 15.42 27.38 -2.42
C LEU A 736 14.46 26.56 -3.26
N GLU A 737 13.70 27.20 -4.13
CA GLU A 737 12.80 26.56 -5.07
C GLU A 737 13.56 26.25 -6.37
N LEU A 738 13.48 24.99 -6.84
CA LEU A 738 14.04 24.52 -8.09
C LEU A 738 12.93 23.99 -8.98
N ARG A 739 12.73 24.60 -10.14
CA ARG A 739 11.85 24.08 -11.19
C ARG A 739 12.69 23.63 -12.37
N ILE A 740 12.42 22.42 -12.85
CA ILE A 740 13.11 21.77 -13.96
C ILE A 740 12.10 21.53 -15.08
N GLU A 741 12.42 21.97 -16.27
CA GLU A 741 11.67 21.66 -17.50
C GLU A 741 12.62 20.92 -18.44
N LEU A 742 12.18 19.78 -18.98
CA LEU A 742 12.94 18.91 -19.86
C LEU A 742 12.20 18.73 -21.21
N ASP A 743 12.92 18.97 -22.32
CA ASP A 743 12.47 18.57 -23.64
C ASP A 743 13.33 17.40 -24.11
N VAL A 744 12.76 16.18 -23.93
CA VAL A 744 13.46 14.91 -24.13
C VAL A 744 13.50 14.57 -25.62
N LYS A 745 14.70 14.41 -26.18
CA LYS A 745 14.93 13.99 -27.57
C LYS A 745 15.19 12.48 -27.66
N HIS A 746 15.95 11.93 -26.71
CA HIS A 746 16.21 10.51 -26.59
C HIS A 746 15.31 9.91 -25.49
N GLN A 747 14.33 9.09 -25.88
CA GLN A 747 13.43 8.47 -24.91
C GLN A 747 14.15 7.38 -24.11
N PRO A 748 14.02 7.35 -22.78
CA PRO A 748 14.52 6.26 -21.98
C PRO A 748 13.86 4.94 -22.36
N SER A 749 14.59 3.84 -22.25
CA SER A 749 14.08 2.49 -22.53
C SER A 749 14.76 1.46 -21.65
N GLY A 750 14.11 0.31 -21.48
CA GLY A 750 14.59 -0.82 -20.70
C GLY A 750 14.32 -0.69 -19.20
N TYR A 751 15.17 -1.31 -18.39
CA TYR A 751 14.94 -1.37 -16.93
C TYR A 751 14.94 0.04 -16.31
N PRO A 752 13.88 0.48 -15.63
CA PRO A 752 13.67 1.89 -15.31
C PRO A 752 14.70 2.48 -14.33
N TRP A 753 15.40 1.64 -13.58
CA TRP A 753 16.51 2.06 -12.72
C TRP A 753 17.86 2.23 -13.46
N HIS A 754 17.94 1.82 -14.72
CA HIS A 754 19.13 1.96 -15.56
C HIS A 754 18.95 3.00 -16.67
N GLY A 755 17.71 3.24 -17.14
CA GLY A 755 17.38 4.19 -18.21
C GLY A 755 16.43 5.29 -17.73
N TYR A 756 16.97 6.46 -17.33
CA TYR A 756 16.14 7.58 -16.89
C TYR A 756 16.84 8.94 -17.01
N TYR A 757 16.06 10.01 -17.11
CA TYR A 757 16.53 11.34 -16.76
C TYR A 757 16.23 11.62 -15.30
N GLY A 758 17.21 12.19 -14.60
CA GLY A 758 17.10 12.53 -13.20
C GLY A 758 17.81 13.83 -12.85
N THR A 759 17.59 14.30 -11.62
CA THR A 759 18.38 15.35 -11.03
C THR A 759 19.23 14.75 -9.91
N ARG A 760 20.54 14.86 -10.08
CA ARG A 760 21.56 14.32 -9.17
C ARG A 760 21.98 15.35 -8.16
N PHE A 761 21.85 15.01 -6.90
CA PHE A 761 22.36 15.78 -5.77
C PHE A 761 23.60 15.12 -5.18
N GLY A 762 24.67 15.91 -5.01
CA GLY A 762 25.88 15.47 -4.37
C GLY A 762 26.13 16.24 -3.07
N TRP A 763 26.65 15.57 -2.05
CA TRP A 763 27.05 16.15 -0.77
C TRP A 763 28.54 15.92 -0.48
N ARG A 764 29.10 16.70 0.46
CA ARG A 764 30.56 16.80 0.63
C ARG A 764 31.26 15.58 1.21
N ASP A 765 30.56 14.79 2.07
CA ASP A 765 31.21 13.77 2.90
C ASP A 765 30.51 12.42 2.76
N GLU A 766 31.28 11.36 2.56
CA GLU A 766 30.75 9.99 2.41
C GLU A 766 30.12 9.42 3.70
N ARG A 767 30.46 10.02 4.86
CA ARG A 767 29.85 9.67 6.15
C ARG A 767 28.45 10.28 6.35
N GLY A 768 27.93 11.00 5.35
CA GLY A 768 26.57 11.51 5.37
C GLY A 768 25.55 10.36 5.48
N VAL A 769 24.73 10.39 6.53
CA VAL A 769 23.66 9.41 6.78
C VAL A 769 22.39 9.89 6.12
N LEU A 770 21.74 9.00 5.37
CA LEU A 770 20.50 9.29 4.69
C LEU A 770 19.29 8.97 5.56
N PHE A 771 18.32 9.88 5.55
CA PHE A 771 16.98 9.68 6.11
C PHE A 771 15.95 10.00 5.05
N ARG A 772 14.83 9.29 5.07
CA ARG A 772 13.70 9.50 4.16
C ARG A 772 12.43 9.88 4.90
N GLY A 773 11.70 10.84 4.36
CA GLY A 773 10.36 11.20 4.80
C GLY A 773 9.33 10.39 4.04
N VAL A 774 8.59 9.54 4.74
CA VAL A 774 7.51 8.73 4.18
C VAL A 774 6.46 8.47 5.27
N ASN A 775 5.19 8.57 4.91
CA ASN A 775 4.07 8.34 5.83
C ASN A 775 4.16 9.19 7.12
N GLY A 776 4.64 10.42 7.01
CA GLY A 776 4.77 11.34 8.12
C GLY A 776 5.93 11.08 9.07
N GLN A 777 6.74 10.06 8.81
CA GLN A 777 7.87 9.69 9.65
C GLN A 777 9.21 9.92 8.97
N ASN A 778 10.24 10.14 9.78
CA ASN A 778 11.61 10.30 9.35
C ASN A 778 12.41 9.03 9.70
N SER A 779 12.77 8.23 8.69
CA SER A 779 13.44 6.94 8.86
C SER A 779 14.82 6.94 8.23
N GLN A 780 15.83 6.45 8.95
CA GLN A 780 17.14 6.20 8.36
C GLN A 780 17.03 5.15 7.25
N THR A 781 17.80 5.33 6.16
CA THR A 781 17.82 4.38 5.06
C THR A 781 19.26 4.07 4.60
N GLY A 782 19.51 2.78 4.42
CA GLY A 782 20.70 2.25 3.75
C GLY A 782 20.43 1.77 2.33
N TYR A 783 19.19 1.81 1.89
CA TYR A 783 18.76 1.26 0.60
C TYR A 783 19.37 2.04 -0.57
N THR A 784 19.66 1.32 -1.66
CA THR A 784 20.16 1.92 -2.91
C THR A 784 19.04 2.59 -3.72
N ARG A 785 17.79 2.16 -3.54
CA ARG A 785 16.59 2.66 -4.21
C ARG A 785 15.52 3.07 -3.19
N PRO A 786 15.81 4.06 -2.32
CA PRO A 786 14.84 4.46 -1.32
C PRO A 786 13.64 5.16 -1.97
N VAL A 787 12.45 4.88 -1.46
CA VAL A 787 11.26 5.64 -1.81
C VAL A 787 11.05 6.75 -0.78
N SER A 788 10.87 8.00 -1.24
CA SER A 788 10.78 9.17 -0.36
C SER A 788 9.92 10.26 -0.98
N PRO A 789 8.59 10.15 -0.91
CA PRO A 789 7.67 11.10 -1.53
C PRO A 789 7.67 12.48 -0.87
N ASP A 790 8.07 12.58 0.41
CA ASP A 790 8.04 13.85 1.15
C ASP A 790 9.38 14.58 1.07
N TYR A 791 10.46 13.95 1.52
CA TYR A 791 11.82 14.53 1.47
C TYR A 791 12.92 13.50 1.68
N LEU A 792 14.11 13.79 1.16
CA LEU A 792 15.37 13.14 1.51
C LEU A 792 16.17 14.09 2.42
N GLU A 793 16.67 13.57 3.54
CA GLU A 793 17.56 14.28 4.45
C GLU A 793 18.95 13.65 4.45
N VAL A 794 19.98 14.48 4.35
CA VAL A 794 21.39 14.08 4.53
C VAL A 794 21.88 14.69 5.84
N ARG A 795 22.25 13.84 6.81
CA ARG A 795 22.82 14.24 8.11
C ARG A 795 24.31 14.03 8.15
N PHE A 796 25.02 15.05 8.58
CA PHE A 796 26.45 14.96 8.85
C PHE A 796 26.78 15.72 10.15
N GLY A 797 26.97 14.98 11.24
CA GLY A 797 27.04 15.56 12.58
C GLY A 797 25.74 16.31 12.93
N ALA A 798 25.85 17.60 13.26
CA ALA A 798 24.71 18.48 13.53
C ALA A 798 24.09 19.10 12.27
N GLU A 799 24.73 18.92 11.11
CA GLU A 799 24.27 19.49 9.85
C GLU A 799 23.15 18.64 9.24
N ARG A 800 22.05 19.27 8.88
CA ARG A 800 20.91 18.64 8.25
C ARG A 800 20.62 19.31 6.92
N SER A 801 20.65 18.57 5.83
CA SER A 801 20.39 19.07 4.48
C SER A 801 19.21 18.35 3.87
N PHE A 802 18.22 19.10 3.39
CA PHE A 802 16.95 18.56 2.94
C PHE A 802 16.73 18.81 1.46
N LEU A 803 16.24 17.77 0.79
CA LEU A 803 15.68 17.78 -0.54
C LEU A 803 14.20 17.37 -0.44
N PHE A 804 13.28 18.30 -0.60
CA PHE A 804 11.85 18.03 -0.63
C PHE A 804 11.43 17.68 -2.05
N THR A 805 10.76 16.54 -2.19
CA THR A 805 10.47 15.91 -3.49
C THR A 805 9.09 16.28 -4.03
N GLY A 806 8.19 16.80 -3.19
CA GLY A 806 6.85 17.22 -3.59
C GLY A 806 5.99 16.13 -4.20
N GLY A 807 6.20 14.89 -3.76
CA GLY A 807 5.49 13.71 -4.23
C GLY A 807 6.26 12.88 -5.26
N LEU A 808 7.47 13.29 -5.71
CA LEU A 808 8.33 12.45 -6.55
C LEU A 808 8.94 11.33 -5.67
N PRO A 809 8.50 10.05 -5.80
CA PRO A 809 8.81 9.09 -4.76
C PRO A 809 10.15 8.34 -4.96
N PHE A 810 10.67 8.28 -6.21
CA PHE A 810 11.74 7.36 -6.56
C PHE A 810 13.10 8.05 -6.56
N LEU A 811 13.99 7.51 -5.73
CA LEU A 811 15.38 7.96 -5.65
C LEU A 811 16.33 6.79 -5.89
N GLN A 812 17.48 7.09 -6.48
CA GLN A 812 18.57 6.13 -6.63
C GLN A 812 19.85 6.69 -6.02
N ARG A 813 20.42 5.97 -5.06
CA ARG A 813 21.71 6.30 -4.49
C ARG A 813 22.82 5.90 -5.46
N ASN A 814 23.70 6.84 -5.79
CA ASN A 814 24.85 6.66 -6.67
C ASN A 814 26.16 6.82 -5.87
N GLY A 815 26.72 5.71 -5.43
CA GLY A 815 27.88 5.71 -4.55
C GLY A 815 27.58 6.23 -3.15
N SER A 816 28.60 6.75 -2.45
CA SER A 816 28.48 7.16 -1.05
C SER A 816 27.96 8.60 -0.84
N ARG A 817 28.05 9.45 -1.88
CA ARG A 817 27.83 10.90 -1.75
C ARG A 817 26.83 11.49 -2.74
N MET A 818 26.09 10.69 -3.45
CA MET A 818 25.15 11.16 -4.47
C MET A 818 23.83 10.38 -4.42
N ALA A 819 22.75 11.08 -4.75
CA ALA A 819 21.46 10.49 -5.02
C ALA A 819 20.78 11.22 -6.18
N ASP A 820 20.10 10.44 -7.02
CA ASP A 820 19.28 10.92 -8.11
C ASP A 820 17.82 10.91 -7.70
N VAL A 821 17.07 11.97 -7.99
CA VAL A 821 15.61 11.92 -8.06
C VAL A 821 15.26 11.55 -9.49
N ILE A 822 14.54 10.47 -9.68
CA ILE A 822 14.12 10.00 -11.00
C ILE A 822 12.98 10.91 -11.49
N LEU A 823 13.15 11.47 -12.69
CA LEU A 823 12.19 12.39 -13.29
C LEU A 823 11.48 11.76 -14.48
N VAL A 824 12.23 11.25 -15.44
CA VAL A 824 11.68 10.71 -16.69
C VAL A 824 12.27 9.31 -16.96
N PRO A 825 11.63 8.24 -16.49
CA PRO A 825 11.85 6.88 -16.99
C PRO A 825 11.06 6.62 -18.27
N GLU A 826 11.10 5.40 -18.77
CA GLU A 826 10.26 4.96 -19.91
C GLU A 826 8.76 5.18 -19.61
N GLY A 827 8.01 5.68 -20.58
CA GLY A 827 6.57 5.94 -20.47
C GLY A 827 6.19 7.26 -19.78
N GLU A 828 7.13 7.98 -19.14
CA GLU A 828 6.84 9.24 -18.48
C GLU A 828 6.60 10.36 -19.51
N GLN A 829 5.49 11.08 -19.35
CA GLN A 829 5.11 12.19 -20.23
C GLN A 829 5.27 13.56 -19.56
N THR A 830 5.33 13.59 -18.21
CA THR A 830 5.58 14.81 -17.46
C THR A 830 6.95 15.38 -17.83
N ARG A 831 7.01 16.70 -18.07
CA ARG A 831 8.24 17.40 -18.47
C ARG A 831 8.61 18.57 -17.55
N SER A 832 7.80 18.84 -16.55
CA SER A 832 8.04 19.91 -15.58
C SER A 832 7.98 19.36 -14.17
N PHE A 833 9.03 19.57 -13.40
CA PHE A 833 9.22 19.03 -12.06
C PHE A 833 9.62 20.14 -11.09
N GLU A 834 9.19 20.04 -9.85
CA GLU A 834 9.50 21.02 -8.81
C GLU A 834 10.09 20.33 -7.59
N LEU A 835 11.11 20.93 -7.00
CA LEU A 835 11.83 20.49 -5.82
C LEU A 835 12.13 21.67 -4.92
N LEU A 836 12.30 21.43 -3.61
CA LEU A 836 12.83 22.45 -2.69
C LEU A 836 14.10 21.94 -2.03
N LEU A 837 15.04 22.87 -1.77
CA LEU A 837 16.21 22.64 -0.94
C LEU A 837 16.11 23.47 0.33
N ALA A 838 16.47 22.90 1.47
CA ALA A 838 16.55 23.62 2.73
C ALA A 838 17.67 23.08 3.62
N LEU A 839 18.09 23.93 4.58
CA LEU A 839 19.11 23.57 5.57
C LEU A 839 18.50 23.65 6.97
N ASP A 840 18.95 22.72 7.83
CA ASP A 840 18.77 22.73 9.29
C ASP A 840 17.31 22.97 9.73
N ARG A 841 16.35 22.27 9.09
CA ARG A 841 14.93 22.33 9.46
C ARG A 841 14.64 21.38 10.63
N GLU A 842 14.03 21.91 11.69
CA GLU A 842 13.66 21.13 12.88
C GLU A 842 12.47 20.20 12.58
N LEU A 843 11.43 20.74 11.94
CA LEU A 843 10.20 20.02 11.57
C LEU A 843 10.05 19.98 10.04
N PRO A 844 10.79 19.07 9.36
CA PRO A 844 10.80 19.00 7.90
C PRO A 844 9.43 18.67 7.30
N MET A 845 8.61 17.89 8.02
CA MET A 845 7.27 17.52 7.54
C MET A 845 6.34 18.75 7.39
N GLN A 846 6.47 19.76 8.27
CA GLN A 846 5.75 21.03 8.09
C GLN A 846 6.15 21.73 6.78
N THR A 847 7.43 21.67 6.41
CA THR A 847 7.91 22.24 5.15
C THR A 847 7.36 21.47 3.95
N ALA A 848 7.38 20.11 4.01
CA ALA A 848 6.85 19.25 2.96
C ALA A 848 5.35 19.49 2.74
N ILE A 849 4.55 19.39 3.79
CA ILE A 849 3.09 19.60 3.71
C ILE A 849 2.75 21.04 3.34
N GLY A 850 3.40 22.00 3.98
CA GLY A 850 3.16 23.43 3.72
C GLY A 850 3.46 23.83 2.29
N TRP A 851 4.43 23.19 1.65
CA TRP A 851 4.77 23.46 0.25
C TRP A 851 3.70 22.99 -0.73
N VAL A 852 3.16 21.79 -0.54
CA VAL A 852 2.17 21.20 -1.44
C VAL A 852 0.72 21.60 -1.13
N THR A 853 0.49 22.25 0.02
CA THR A 853 -0.82 22.80 0.40
C THR A 853 -1.05 24.15 -0.27
N PRO A 854 -2.21 24.38 -0.90
CA PRO A 854 -2.50 25.63 -1.61
C PRO A 854 -2.51 26.85 -0.68
N ASN A 855 -2.42 28.04 -1.30
CA ASN A 855 -2.59 29.33 -0.65
C ASN A 855 -3.95 29.91 -1.09
N PRO A 856 -5.09 29.64 -0.42
CA PRO A 856 -6.36 30.22 -0.79
C PRO A 856 -6.34 31.75 -0.61
N VAL A 857 -6.58 32.48 -1.70
CA VAL A 857 -6.56 33.95 -1.74
C VAL A 857 -7.85 34.45 -2.35
N ILE A 858 -8.49 35.43 -1.71
CA ILE A 858 -9.71 36.03 -2.21
C ILE A 858 -9.69 37.57 -2.07
N ALA A 859 -10.17 38.23 -3.12
CA ALA A 859 -10.41 39.65 -3.07
C ALA A 859 -11.64 40.00 -2.22
N THR A 860 -11.56 41.06 -1.43
CA THR A 860 -12.64 41.53 -0.57
C THR A 860 -12.92 43.01 -0.80
N GLU A 861 -14.22 43.36 -0.76
CA GLU A 861 -14.67 44.76 -0.97
C GLU A 861 -14.60 45.59 0.32
N LYS A 862 -14.50 44.96 1.45
CA LYS A 862 -14.41 45.59 2.78
C LYS A 862 -13.44 44.81 3.68
N GLY A 863 -13.04 45.43 4.77
CA GLY A 863 -12.11 44.89 5.77
C GLY A 863 -11.34 46.00 6.46
N PRO A 864 -10.51 45.66 7.44
CA PRO A 864 -10.23 44.32 7.95
C PRO A 864 -11.44 43.65 8.66
N PRO A 865 -11.44 42.32 8.89
CA PRO A 865 -12.39 41.68 9.78
C PRO A 865 -12.42 42.29 11.17
N ALA A 866 -13.58 42.28 11.84
CA ALA A 866 -13.74 42.85 13.18
C ALA A 866 -12.80 42.23 14.24
N ALA A 867 -12.41 40.96 14.03
CA ALA A 867 -11.46 40.24 14.90
C ALA A 867 -9.99 40.62 14.63
N GLY A 868 -9.72 41.54 13.66
CA GLY A 868 -8.38 42.01 13.30
C GLY A 868 -7.94 41.56 11.91
N ALA A 869 -6.84 42.20 11.44
CA ALA A 869 -6.28 41.90 10.13
C ALA A 869 -5.54 40.54 10.04
N SER A 870 -5.25 39.93 11.16
CA SER A 870 -4.62 38.59 11.24
C SER A 870 -5.15 37.86 12.47
N ASN A 871 -5.64 36.66 12.32
CA ASN A 871 -6.08 35.81 13.43
C ASN A 871 -6.11 34.35 13.05
N TRP A 872 -6.08 33.44 14.07
CA TRP A 872 -6.35 32.02 13.91
C TRP A 872 -7.85 31.74 14.11
N LEU A 873 -8.35 30.66 13.52
CA LEU A 873 -9.74 30.16 13.65
C LEU A 873 -9.78 28.83 14.40
N ALA A 874 -8.70 28.07 14.33
CA ALA A 874 -8.40 26.95 15.19
C ALA A 874 -6.89 26.92 15.44
N HIS A 875 -6.49 26.32 16.55
CA HIS A 875 -5.09 26.32 16.98
C HIS A 875 -4.73 25.04 17.71
N VAL A 876 -3.54 24.50 17.41
CA VAL A 876 -2.90 23.39 18.14
C VAL A 876 -1.56 23.92 18.61
N ASP A 877 -1.29 23.86 19.89
CA ASP A 877 -0.09 24.46 20.49
C ASP A 877 1.18 23.60 20.34
N MET A 878 1.05 22.33 19.95
CA MET A 878 2.17 21.44 19.70
C MET A 878 2.51 21.36 18.21
N PRO A 879 3.66 21.91 17.78
CA PRO A 879 4.02 21.98 16.35
C PRO A 879 4.28 20.63 15.69
N SER A 880 4.67 19.56 16.44
CA SER A 880 4.90 18.22 15.90
C SER A 880 3.59 17.46 15.60
N LEU A 881 2.48 17.87 16.23
CA LEU A 881 1.16 17.30 16.00
C LEU A 881 0.48 18.04 14.82
N ILE A 882 0.59 17.46 13.65
CA ILE A 882 0.10 18.06 12.40
C ILE A 882 -1.35 17.64 12.15
N LEU A 883 -2.24 18.61 11.94
CA LEU A 883 -3.57 18.35 11.39
C LEU A 883 -3.45 18.05 9.89
N THR A 884 -3.80 16.86 9.50
CA THR A 884 -3.75 16.42 8.09
C THR A 884 -5.05 16.74 7.35
N SER A 885 -6.19 16.72 8.06
CA SER A 885 -7.52 16.98 7.53
C SER A 885 -8.45 17.49 8.64
N LEU A 886 -9.30 18.47 8.33
CA LEU A 886 -10.41 18.91 9.18
C LEU A 886 -11.68 18.93 8.34
N ARG A 887 -12.73 18.24 8.79
CA ARG A 887 -13.94 18.02 8.00
C ARG A 887 -15.22 18.26 8.80
N PRO A 888 -16.27 18.86 8.23
CA PRO A 888 -17.59 18.78 8.80
C PRO A 888 -18.06 17.32 8.88
N CYS A 889 -18.76 16.97 9.94
CA CYS A 889 -19.37 15.66 10.12
C CYS A 889 -20.74 15.77 10.78
N GLU A 890 -21.45 14.64 10.86
CA GLU A 890 -22.75 14.60 11.56
C GLU A 890 -22.58 14.87 13.04
N ALA A 891 -23.44 15.73 13.56
CA ALA A 891 -23.48 16.06 14.97
C ALA A 891 -24.26 14.99 15.75
N SER A 892 -23.87 14.77 17.00
CA SER A 892 -24.59 13.90 17.95
C SER A 892 -25.95 14.49 18.30
N GLU A 893 -26.84 13.67 18.86
CA GLU A 893 -28.18 14.10 19.28
C GLU A 893 -28.10 15.29 20.25
N GLY A 894 -28.85 16.34 19.97
CA GLY A 894 -28.83 17.58 20.75
C GLY A 894 -27.73 18.58 20.38
N MET A 895 -26.85 18.25 19.44
CA MET A 895 -25.87 19.15 18.86
C MET A 895 -26.28 19.59 17.47
N ASN A 896 -25.95 20.82 17.10
CA ASN A 896 -26.27 21.36 15.78
C ASN A 896 -25.15 21.15 14.75
N ARG A 897 -23.90 20.99 15.21
CA ARG A 897 -22.72 20.93 14.35
C ARG A 897 -21.61 20.12 14.95
N ALA A 898 -20.86 19.51 14.06
CA ALA A 898 -19.64 18.84 14.41
C ALA A 898 -18.56 18.99 13.31
N VAL A 899 -17.32 18.97 13.74
CA VAL A 899 -16.17 18.77 12.86
C VAL A 899 -15.32 17.64 13.40
N VAL A 900 -14.63 16.94 12.50
CA VAL A 900 -13.64 15.93 12.86
C VAL A 900 -12.29 16.32 12.29
N GLY A 901 -11.29 16.38 13.16
CA GLY A 901 -9.89 16.63 12.81
C GLY A 901 -9.08 15.33 12.86
N GLN A 902 -8.28 15.09 11.83
CA GLN A 902 -7.30 14.00 11.78
C GLN A 902 -5.91 14.59 12.05
N PHE A 903 -5.24 14.05 13.06
CA PHE A 903 -3.90 14.50 13.47
C PHE A 903 -2.88 13.39 13.32
N MET A 904 -1.63 13.78 13.09
CA MET A 904 -0.49 12.88 13.00
C MET A 904 0.72 13.50 13.73
N GLU A 905 1.31 12.75 14.65
CA GLU A 905 2.58 13.15 15.24
C GLU A 905 3.73 12.82 14.26
N SER A 906 4.59 13.80 13.95
CA SER A 906 5.55 13.72 12.84
C SER A 906 7.02 13.89 13.22
N ALA A 907 7.33 14.04 14.51
CA ALA A 907 8.69 14.26 14.99
C ALA A 907 9.27 13.09 15.80
N GLY A 908 8.43 12.08 16.09
CA GLY A 908 8.83 10.90 16.86
C GLY A 908 8.86 11.12 18.38
N PHE A 909 8.03 12.05 18.88
CA PHE A 909 7.96 12.36 20.33
C PHE A 909 6.53 12.25 20.84
N GLY A 910 6.34 11.58 21.98
CA GLY A 910 5.09 11.66 22.72
C GLY A 910 4.96 12.97 23.47
N GLY A 911 3.72 13.38 23.76
CA GLY A 911 3.45 14.59 24.52
C GLY A 911 1.97 14.86 24.73
N SER A 912 1.67 16.09 25.11
CA SER A 912 0.31 16.61 25.20
C SER A 912 0.19 17.93 24.45
N ALA A 913 -0.99 18.18 23.90
CA ALA A 913 -1.33 19.40 23.16
C ALA A 913 -2.70 19.91 23.58
N GLU A 914 -2.95 21.18 23.28
CA GLU A 914 -4.26 21.80 23.43
C GLU A 914 -4.80 22.21 22.05
N LEU A 915 -5.99 21.70 21.71
CA LEU A 915 -6.73 22.13 20.52
C LEU A 915 -7.78 23.13 20.94
N ARG A 916 -7.80 24.29 20.28
CA ARG A 916 -8.76 25.39 20.50
C ARG A 916 -9.40 25.83 19.19
N PHE A 917 -10.64 26.28 19.29
CA PHE A 917 -11.38 26.88 18.18
C PHE A 917 -11.77 28.32 18.51
N ALA A 918 -11.92 29.18 17.50
CA ALA A 918 -12.35 30.59 17.69
C ALA A 918 -13.76 30.71 18.30
N ARG A 919 -14.54 29.64 18.27
CA ARG A 919 -15.78 29.46 19.01
C ARG A 919 -15.65 28.18 19.83
N ASP A 920 -15.89 28.24 21.12
CA ASP A 920 -15.71 27.14 22.03
C ASP A 920 -16.71 26.01 21.71
N PRO A 921 -16.26 24.77 21.52
CA PRO A 921 -17.14 23.62 21.40
C PRO A 921 -17.80 23.30 22.74
N VAL A 922 -18.97 22.62 22.68
CA VAL A 922 -19.70 22.18 23.89
C VAL A 922 -19.15 20.84 24.38
N GLN A 923 -18.74 19.97 23.46
CA GLN A 923 -18.15 18.68 23.78
C GLN A 923 -17.14 18.26 22.73
N ALA A 924 -16.24 17.36 23.14
CA ALA A 924 -15.26 16.75 22.27
C ALA A 924 -15.06 15.27 22.62
N SER A 925 -14.68 14.46 21.65
CA SER A 925 -14.36 13.04 21.83
C SER A 925 -13.27 12.57 20.89
N LEU A 926 -12.50 11.58 21.34
CA LEU A 926 -11.71 10.76 20.43
C LEU A 926 -12.67 9.83 19.67
N VAL A 927 -12.43 9.71 18.37
CA VAL A 927 -13.17 8.78 17.51
C VAL A 927 -12.19 7.88 16.76
N ASP A 928 -12.63 6.69 16.40
CA ASP A 928 -11.82 5.79 15.57
C ASP A 928 -11.75 6.25 14.11
N GLY A 929 -10.99 5.54 13.27
CA GLY A 929 -10.82 5.85 11.87
C GLY A 929 -12.13 5.80 11.05
N MET A 930 -13.14 5.08 11.53
CA MET A 930 -14.48 5.01 10.93
C MET A 930 -15.41 6.14 11.44
N GLY A 931 -15.03 6.83 12.52
CA GLY A 931 -15.82 7.91 13.15
C GLY A 931 -16.66 7.46 14.35
N TYR A 932 -16.52 6.23 14.81
CA TYR A 932 -17.22 5.77 16.01
C TYR A 932 -16.59 6.36 17.28
N PRO A 933 -17.39 6.79 18.28
CA PRO A 933 -16.87 7.33 19.52
C PRO A 933 -16.03 6.28 20.29
N MET A 934 -14.83 6.68 20.71
CA MET A 934 -13.94 5.87 21.54
C MET A 934 -13.94 6.36 22.98
N GLN A 935 -13.68 7.64 23.19
CA GLN A 935 -13.52 8.24 24.52
C GLN A 935 -13.95 9.70 24.51
N PRO A 936 -14.78 10.15 25.47
CA PRO A 936 -15.05 11.58 25.66
C PRO A 936 -13.79 12.28 26.20
N LEU A 937 -13.54 13.50 25.71
CA LEU A 937 -12.46 14.36 26.14
C LEU A 937 -12.98 15.39 27.13
N THR A 938 -12.33 15.50 28.28
CA THR A 938 -12.70 16.51 29.29
C THR A 938 -12.14 17.86 28.85
N MET A 939 -13.03 18.85 28.64
CA MET A 939 -12.62 20.20 28.30
C MET A 939 -11.90 20.88 29.44
N ASN A 940 -10.81 21.59 29.13
CA ASN A 940 -10.11 22.47 30.07
C ASN A 940 -10.42 23.93 29.70
N GLY A 941 -11.54 24.45 30.17
CA GLY A 941 -12.06 25.74 29.73
C GLY A 941 -12.44 25.70 28.23
N ASP A 942 -11.73 26.49 27.40
CA ASP A 942 -11.89 26.57 25.95
C ASP A 942 -11.00 25.55 25.19
N ALA A 943 -10.14 24.81 25.89
CA ALA A 943 -9.17 23.89 25.32
C ALA A 943 -9.63 22.45 25.35
N ILE A 944 -9.37 21.71 24.27
CA ILE A 944 -9.49 20.26 24.20
C ILE A 944 -8.09 19.66 24.42
N PRO A 945 -7.83 19.00 25.55
CA PRO A 945 -6.52 18.38 25.80
C PRO A 945 -6.38 17.11 24.97
N LEU A 946 -5.21 16.92 24.38
CA LEU A 946 -4.85 15.78 23.54
C LEU A 946 -3.52 15.20 24.02
N ASP A 947 -3.55 13.98 24.53
CA ASP A 947 -2.35 13.20 24.82
C ASP A 947 -2.04 12.29 23.64
N PHE A 948 -0.77 12.16 23.29
CA PHE A 948 -0.34 11.38 22.15
C PHE A 948 1.04 10.74 22.35
N SER A 949 1.23 9.60 21.72
CA SER A 949 2.52 8.89 21.64
C SER A 949 3.32 9.29 20.39
N ALA A 950 4.59 8.90 20.36
CA ALA A 950 5.45 9.10 19.17
C ALA A 950 4.86 8.41 17.94
N GLY A 951 4.72 9.15 16.84
CA GLY A 951 4.18 8.63 15.57
C GLY A 951 2.69 8.27 15.59
N GLU A 952 1.98 8.63 16.65
CA GLU A 952 0.54 8.34 16.79
C GLU A 952 -0.32 9.16 15.83
N THR A 953 -1.42 8.56 15.41
CA THR A 953 -2.52 9.24 14.73
C THR A 953 -3.73 9.33 15.64
N LEU A 954 -4.30 10.52 15.74
CA LEU A 954 -5.49 10.82 16.53
C LEU A 954 -6.61 11.37 15.65
N ARG A 955 -7.84 11.05 16.02
CA ARG A 955 -9.01 11.63 15.38
C ARG A 955 -9.95 12.20 16.44
N VAL A 956 -10.20 13.50 16.34
CA VAL A 956 -10.91 14.27 17.35
C VAL A 956 -12.18 14.85 16.74
N LYS A 957 -13.31 14.55 17.32
CA LYS A 957 -14.61 15.16 17.01
C LYS A 957 -14.90 16.27 18.01
N ALA A 958 -15.20 17.47 17.53
CA ALA A 958 -15.63 18.61 18.32
C ALA A 958 -17.03 19.04 17.88
N GLU A 959 -17.92 19.38 18.84
CA GLU A 959 -19.33 19.59 18.60
C GLU A 959 -19.84 20.87 19.27
N TRP A 960 -20.81 21.54 18.60
CA TRP A 960 -21.45 22.78 19.04
C TRP A 960 -22.96 22.65 19.08
N ALA A 961 -23.56 23.33 20.08
CA ALA A 961 -25.01 23.46 20.20
C ALA A 961 -25.60 24.47 19.18
#